data_6ee2859adbdea730b082e3ea4b5c1859
#
_entry.id   6ee2859adbdea730b082e3ea4b5c1859
#
_cell.length_a   1.000
_cell.length_b   1.000
_cell.length_c   1.000
_cell.angle_alpha   90.00
_cell.angle_beta   90.00
_cell.angle_gamma   90.00
#
_symmetry.space_group_name_H-M   'P 1'
#
loop_
_entity.id
_entity.type
_entity.pdbx_description
1 polymer ?
#
loop_
_entity_poly.entity_id
_entity_poly.type
_entity_poly.pdbx_seq_one_letter_code
_entity_poly.pdbx_strand_id
1 'polypeptide(L)'
;MDFQKAGLRSHEYEIILRELGREPNETELRIFGVMWSEHCSYKSSRPLLKLFPKEGERVLKGVGENAGVVDAGNGWGLAFKVESHNHPSAVEPYQGAATGVGGIIRDILAMGARPIASLDGLFFGNPDSAKTCRLSNGIVKGVGGYGNCVGVPTIGGKTLYDERYEDNPLLNAFCIGLVASGSIVSSQTAEPGNWVVLLGSKTGRDGIGGAAFASVELGEDTKASRPQVQIGDPFVEKLLIEACLEALENGLVTTMQDMGAAGITSSASEIAAKSGVGMILDLDRVPLREEDMVAWEIALSESQERMLLIVRPENLEAVLALGKKWDLDCAVIGETIEGNRFILRKGGEVFADLPASLIGGGCPEISWPAERPRDLDQRQSFDFPTTGFSEDLSRPLLSLIASPSLKEKAWITRQYDSMVQVNTVQGPGAPVSILRIKENGNLVAISMEALPWICSLDPYRGGYETMARSLRPLWVSGAKHLGMTNCLNFPSPENPEQFWEFSEAVKGLADCCRDLSCPVVSGNVSLYNETAGRSIPPTPLVCSVGIIEASCSPLLPGNWKKGDFLFLVGMENASIPGSHFQKFFLKHLSGRPLPPSPQMEADFMERAVMTAAKKLADSAIPLLGGGLAIALGKESIASGIGARISLEFPTHPVAVFFAEGGARALYAVPARNVPEFTRTWKGFPIRQIGLVGGDALCLPQSDPIPLQILANAWKGA
;
A
#
# COMPACT_ATOMS: atom_id res chain seq x y z
N MET A 1 12.82 -9.41 34.59
CA MET A 1 13.25 -9.60 33.18
C MET A 1 14.30 -8.55 32.87
N ASP A 2 15.34 -8.87 32.07
CA ASP A 2 16.30 -7.89 31.60
C ASP A 2 15.67 -7.03 30.49
N PHE A 3 15.89 -5.70 30.51
CA PHE A 3 15.32 -4.78 29.53
C PHE A 3 15.81 -5.08 28.10
N GLN A 4 17.03 -5.58 27.91
CA GLN A 4 17.53 -6.02 26.60
C GLN A 4 16.73 -7.20 26.03
N LYS A 5 16.29 -8.12 26.91
CA LYS A 5 15.40 -9.23 26.51
C LYS A 5 13.98 -8.77 26.17
N ALA A 6 13.58 -7.59 26.64
CA ALA A 6 12.35 -6.93 26.23
C ALA A 6 12.49 -6.17 24.88
N GLY A 7 13.69 -6.11 24.29
CA GLY A 7 13.95 -5.39 23.04
C GLY A 7 14.25 -3.91 23.21
N LEU A 8 14.46 -3.44 24.43
CA LEU A 8 14.76 -2.04 24.73
C LEU A 8 16.28 -1.77 24.69
N ARG A 9 16.64 -0.57 24.26
CA ARG A 9 18.02 -0.04 24.28
C ARG A 9 18.31 0.63 25.63
N SER A 10 19.57 0.74 26.00
CA SER A 10 19.98 1.33 27.29
C SER A 10 19.44 2.74 27.51
N HIS A 11 19.51 3.61 26.50
CA HIS A 11 18.99 4.98 26.62
C HIS A 11 17.45 5.03 26.71
N GLU A 12 16.73 4.10 26.08
CA GLU A 12 15.28 3.98 26.20
C GLU A 12 14.89 3.57 27.62
N TYR A 13 15.62 2.60 28.18
CA TYR A 13 15.40 2.14 29.56
C TYR A 13 15.70 3.25 30.58
N GLU A 14 16.76 4.05 30.38
CA GLU A 14 17.05 5.22 31.22
C GLU A 14 15.91 6.26 31.21
N ILE A 15 15.31 6.51 30.05
CA ILE A 15 14.16 7.38 29.93
C ILE A 15 12.96 6.81 30.73
N ILE A 16 12.68 5.50 30.58
CA ILE A 16 11.59 4.83 31.31
C ILE A 16 11.80 4.98 32.82
N LEU A 17 12.99 4.70 33.32
CA LEU A 17 13.31 4.86 34.76
C LEU A 17 13.10 6.28 35.26
N ARG A 18 13.53 7.27 34.47
CA ARG A 18 13.36 8.69 34.82
C ARG A 18 11.89 9.11 34.87
N GLU A 19 11.11 8.73 33.86
CA GLU A 19 9.70 9.12 33.75
C GLU A 19 8.82 8.38 34.78
N LEU A 20 9.12 7.13 35.12
CA LEU A 20 8.39 6.36 36.13
C LEU A 20 8.83 6.70 37.55
N GLY A 21 10.06 7.16 37.76
CA GLY A 21 10.67 7.35 39.10
C GLY A 21 10.87 6.05 39.86
N ARG A 22 10.74 4.90 39.20
CA ARG A 22 10.90 3.56 39.75
C ARG A 22 11.28 2.56 38.65
N GLU A 23 11.73 1.37 39.04
CA GLU A 23 11.90 0.27 38.07
C GLU A 23 10.53 -0.24 37.58
N PRO A 24 10.39 -0.51 36.27
CA PRO A 24 9.21 -1.17 35.72
C PRO A 24 9.18 -2.65 36.16
N ASN A 25 7.99 -3.18 36.42
CA ASN A 25 7.82 -4.61 36.65
C ASN A 25 7.88 -5.40 35.31
N GLU A 26 7.78 -6.72 35.34
CA GLU A 26 7.89 -7.56 34.14
C GLU A 26 6.82 -7.23 33.07
N THR A 27 5.56 -7.04 33.48
CA THR A 27 4.47 -6.68 32.56
C THR A 27 4.71 -5.32 31.91
N GLU A 28 5.08 -4.33 32.68
CA GLU A 28 5.38 -2.99 32.19
C GLU A 28 6.57 -2.98 31.23
N LEU A 29 7.62 -3.75 31.55
CA LEU A 29 8.79 -3.86 30.70
C LEU A 29 8.47 -4.49 29.34
N ARG A 30 7.61 -5.54 29.33
CA ARG A 30 7.12 -6.16 28.08
C ARG A 30 6.25 -5.19 27.27
N ILE A 31 5.40 -4.40 27.94
CA ILE A 31 4.60 -3.35 27.30
C ILE A 31 5.52 -2.35 26.59
N PHE A 32 6.52 -1.80 27.28
CA PHE A 32 7.46 -0.88 26.65
C PHE A 32 8.24 -1.52 25.51
N GLY A 33 8.67 -2.78 25.66
CA GLY A 33 9.41 -3.50 24.63
C GLY A 33 8.63 -3.61 23.30
N VAL A 34 7.32 -3.84 23.38
CA VAL A 34 6.46 -3.92 22.20
C VAL A 34 6.07 -2.53 21.69
N MET A 35 5.57 -1.66 22.57
CA MET A 35 5.11 -0.32 22.20
C MET A 35 6.22 0.61 21.68
N TRP A 36 7.46 0.41 22.16
CA TRP A 36 8.64 1.15 21.72
C TRP A 36 9.49 0.39 20.69
N SER A 37 8.95 -0.72 20.13
CA SER A 37 9.52 -1.37 18.95
C SER A 37 9.46 -0.43 17.74
N GLU A 38 10.28 -0.67 16.72
CA GLU A 38 10.23 0.14 15.48
C GLU A 38 8.86 0.11 14.83
N HIS A 39 8.23 -1.07 14.82
CA HIS A 39 6.92 -1.27 14.18
C HIS A 39 5.80 -0.42 14.83
N CYS A 40 5.74 -0.34 16.17
CA CYS A 40 4.70 0.44 16.87
C CYS A 40 5.05 1.93 16.96
N SER A 41 6.34 2.27 17.18
CA SER A 41 6.75 3.64 17.51
C SER A 41 7.24 4.47 16.32
N TYR A 42 7.64 3.82 15.22
CA TYR A 42 8.28 4.48 14.08
C TYR A 42 9.50 5.32 14.48
N LYS A 43 10.21 4.93 15.53
CA LYS A 43 11.27 5.73 16.17
C LYS A 43 12.41 6.13 15.24
N SER A 44 12.75 5.29 14.25
CA SER A 44 13.79 5.56 13.26
C SER A 44 13.30 6.38 12.07
N SER A 45 12.03 6.25 11.70
CA SER A 45 11.47 6.86 10.48
C SER A 45 10.72 8.16 10.73
N ARG A 46 10.21 8.38 11.94
CA ARG A 46 9.42 9.56 12.32
C ARG A 46 10.06 10.90 11.91
N PRO A 47 11.39 11.14 12.05
CA PRO A 47 12.01 12.37 11.58
C PRO A 47 11.86 12.60 10.07
N LEU A 48 11.95 11.53 9.26
CA LEU A 48 11.83 11.58 7.81
C LEU A 48 10.37 11.73 7.36
N LEU A 49 9.42 11.13 8.09
CA LEU A 49 7.98 11.24 7.78
C LEU A 49 7.44 12.66 7.95
N LYS A 50 8.15 13.53 8.69
CA LYS A 50 7.84 14.96 8.82
C LYS A 50 8.05 15.73 7.50
N LEU A 51 8.77 15.16 6.53
CA LEU A 51 9.01 15.79 5.22
C LEU A 51 7.78 15.75 4.31
N PHE A 52 6.84 14.85 4.54
CA PHE A 52 5.66 14.72 3.70
C PHE A 52 4.65 15.85 3.91
N PRO A 53 4.06 16.42 2.82
CA PRO A 53 2.92 17.32 2.94
C PRO A 53 1.68 16.54 3.39
N LYS A 54 1.05 16.99 4.48
CA LYS A 54 -0.10 16.31 5.12
C LYS A 54 -1.42 17.05 4.90
N GLU A 55 -1.35 18.29 4.48
CA GLU A 55 -2.50 19.16 4.28
C GLU A 55 -2.89 19.22 2.79
N GLY A 56 -4.19 19.36 2.54
CA GLY A 56 -4.75 19.52 1.21
C GLY A 56 -6.21 19.96 1.30
N GLU A 57 -6.71 20.66 0.29
CA GLU A 57 -8.07 21.21 0.25
C GLU A 57 -9.15 20.15 0.52
N ARG A 58 -8.92 18.92 0.10
CA ARG A 58 -9.87 17.81 0.23
C ARG A 58 -9.52 16.82 1.34
N VAL A 59 -8.58 17.10 2.21
CA VAL A 59 -8.24 16.26 3.35
C VAL A 59 -9.22 16.52 4.49
N LEU A 60 -10.00 15.52 4.88
CA LEU A 60 -10.93 15.58 6.01
C LEU A 60 -10.28 15.09 7.30
N LYS A 61 -9.46 14.04 7.21
CA LYS A 61 -8.60 13.53 8.28
C LYS A 61 -7.25 13.13 7.70
N GLY A 62 -6.19 13.55 8.33
CA GLY A 62 -4.82 13.27 7.91
C GLY A 62 -4.13 12.22 8.76
N VAL A 63 -2.81 12.22 8.71
CA VAL A 63 -1.92 11.33 9.47
C VAL A 63 -2.12 11.49 10.98
N GLY A 64 -2.18 10.38 11.71
CA GLY A 64 -2.37 10.33 13.17
C GLY A 64 -3.64 9.61 13.61
N GLU A 65 -4.54 9.33 12.69
CA GLU A 65 -5.69 8.44 12.85
C GLU A 65 -5.39 7.04 12.26
N ASN A 66 -6.33 6.11 12.39
CA ASN A 66 -6.16 4.73 11.85
C ASN A 66 -5.98 4.73 10.33
N ALA A 67 -6.71 5.59 9.62
CA ALA A 67 -6.55 5.82 8.19
C ALA A 67 -6.78 7.31 7.85
N GLY A 68 -6.26 7.76 6.69
CA GLY A 68 -6.58 9.09 6.19
C GLY A 68 -7.92 9.13 5.48
N VAL A 69 -8.62 10.26 5.57
CA VAL A 69 -9.91 10.46 4.90
C VAL A 69 -9.87 11.70 4.02
N VAL A 70 -10.29 11.54 2.75
CA VAL A 70 -10.42 12.63 1.79
C VAL A 70 -11.87 12.83 1.35
N ASP A 71 -12.23 14.05 0.97
CA ASP A 71 -13.56 14.40 0.47
C ASP A 71 -13.79 13.83 -0.94
N ALA A 72 -14.79 12.97 -1.09
CA ALA A 72 -15.27 12.41 -2.36
C ALA A 72 -16.39 13.22 -3.01
N GLY A 73 -16.77 14.33 -2.40
CA GLY A 73 -17.87 15.20 -2.83
C GLY A 73 -19.24 14.78 -2.33
N ASN A 74 -20.16 15.75 -2.32
CA ASN A 74 -21.56 15.57 -1.93
C ASN A 74 -21.76 14.95 -0.54
N GLY A 75 -20.90 15.30 0.44
CA GLY A 75 -21.02 14.85 1.82
C GLY A 75 -20.48 13.44 2.09
N TRP A 76 -19.66 12.90 1.18
CA TRP A 76 -18.99 11.59 1.34
C TRP A 76 -17.49 11.70 1.42
N GLY A 77 -16.88 10.88 2.26
CA GLY A 77 -15.44 10.74 2.43
C GLY A 77 -14.95 9.35 2.02
N LEU A 78 -13.69 9.29 1.59
CA LEU A 78 -12.96 8.05 1.30
C LEU A 78 -11.87 7.87 2.34
N ALA A 79 -11.99 6.86 3.19
CA ALA A 79 -10.95 6.45 4.11
C ALA A 79 -10.04 5.42 3.43
N PHE A 80 -8.73 5.59 3.45
CA PHE A 80 -7.81 4.61 2.86
C PHE A 80 -6.44 4.57 3.54
N LYS A 81 -5.85 3.39 3.51
CA LYS A 81 -4.50 3.11 4.04
C LYS A 81 -3.89 1.92 3.31
N VAL A 82 -2.57 1.85 3.31
CA VAL A 82 -1.79 0.65 2.96
C VAL A 82 -0.90 0.26 4.12
N GLU A 83 -0.77 -1.03 4.38
CA GLU A 83 0.07 -1.56 5.45
C GLU A 83 0.83 -2.81 5.01
N SER A 84 2.04 -3.01 5.56
CA SER A 84 2.87 -4.17 5.32
C SER A 84 2.52 -5.33 6.24
N HIS A 85 2.52 -6.55 5.69
CA HIS A 85 2.43 -7.78 6.46
C HIS A 85 3.50 -8.77 5.99
N ASN A 86 4.76 -8.29 5.89
CA ASN A 86 5.86 -8.98 5.23
C ASN A 86 6.38 -10.17 6.04
N HIS A 87 6.86 -9.94 7.27
CA HIS A 87 7.44 -10.97 8.15
C HIS A 87 6.47 -12.11 8.43
N PRO A 88 5.21 -11.86 8.83
CA PRO A 88 4.23 -12.94 9.01
C PRO A 88 4.01 -13.77 7.74
N SER A 89 3.94 -13.12 6.57
CA SER A 89 3.75 -13.78 5.28
C SER A 89 4.96 -14.62 4.83
N ALA A 90 6.17 -14.26 5.26
CA ALA A 90 7.37 -15.06 5.01
C ALA A 90 7.37 -16.37 5.84
N VAL A 91 6.78 -16.34 7.03
CA VAL A 91 6.72 -17.47 7.99
C VAL A 91 5.54 -18.39 7.69
N GLU A 92 4.32 -17.87 7.72
CA GLU A 92 3.07 -18.55 7.43
C GLU A 92 2.30 -17.81 6.33
N PRO A 93 2.58 -18.12 5.04
CA PRO A 93 2.14 -17.29 3.94
C PRO A 93 0.61 -17.13 3.82
N TYR A 94 -0.17 -18.16 4.18
CA TYR A 94 -1.63 -18.06 4.15
C TYR A 94 -2.15 -17.16 5.29
N GLN A 95 -1.79 -17.47 6.53
CA GLN A 95 -2.29 -16.72 7.70
C GLN A 95 -1.70 -15.30 7.75
N GLY A 96 -0.41 -15.16 7.44
CA GLY A 96 0.21 -13.84 7.37
C GLY A 96 -0.47 -12.92 6.34
N ALA A 97 -0.86 -13.47 5.19
CA ALA A 97 -1.58 -12.69 4.18
C ALA A 97 -3.04 -12.42 4.56
N ALA A 98 -3.73 -13.43 5.10
CA ALA A 98 -5.11 -13.32 5.56
C ALA A 98 -5.25 -12.21 6.63
N THR A 99 -4.39 -12.23 7.63
CA THR A 99 -4.41 -11.24 8.73
C THR A 99 -3.95 -9.86 8.30
N GLY A 100 -3.09 -9.76 7.28
CA GLY A 100 -2.76 -8.48 6.65
C GLY A 100 -3.97 -7.82 5.98
N VAL A 101 -4.81 -8.60 5.29
CA VAL A 101 -6.07 -8.11 4.72
C VAL A 101 -7.07 -7.74 5.82
N GLY A 102 -7.22 -8.57 6.86
CA GLY A 102 -8.12 -8.28 7.98
C GLY A 102 -7.73 -7.01 8.73
N GLY A 103 -6.44 -6.85 9.06
CA GLY A 103 -5.94 -5.67 9.78
C GLY A 103 -6.20 -4.37 9.03
N ILE A 104 -5.91 -4.33 7.73
CA ILE A 104 -6.15 -3.10 6.94
C ILE A 104 -7.65 -2.78 6.77
N ILE A 105 -8.52 -3.80 6.75
CA ILE A 105 -9.97 -3.61 6.73
C ILE A 105 -10.44 -2.99 8.05
N ARG A 106 -9.92 -3.45 9.20
CA ARG A 106 -10.26 -2.89 10.51
C ARG A 106 -9.80 -1.46 10.71
N ASP A 107 -8.63 -1.07 10.16
CA ASP A 107 -8.19 0.33 10.15
C ASP A 107 -9.21 1.25 9.46
N ILE A 108 -9.75 0.79 8.32
CA ILE A 108 -10.79 1.53 7.59
C ILE A 108 -12.08 1.57 8.39
N LEU A 109 -12.46 0.44 9.00
CA LEU A 109 -13.65 0.35 9.86
C LEU A 109 -13.54 1.28 11.08
N ALA A 110 -12.35 1.39 11.68
CA ALA A 110 -12.09 2.28 12.82
C ALA A 110 -12.33 3.77 12.51
N MET A 111 -12.29 4.16 11.22
CA MET A 111 -12.68 5.50 10.78
C MET A 111 -14.19 5.68 10.57
N GLY A 112 -14.99 4.65 10.84
CA GLY A 112 -16.43 4.63 10.57
C GLY A 112 -16.76 4.36 9.10
N ALA A 113 -15.79 3.96 8.31
CA ALA A 113 -15.95 3.75 6.89
C ALA A 113 -16.28 2.28 6.57
N ARG A 114 -17.27 2.06 5.69
CA ARG A 114 -17.53 0.73 5.12
C ARG A 114 -16.45 0.38 4.09
N PRO A 115 -15.70 -0.71 4.26
CA PRO A 115 -14.72 -1.16 3.27
C PRO A 115 -15.40 -1.48 1.94
N ILE A 116 -14.90 -0.90 0.84
CA ILE A 116 -15.49 -1.04 -0.51
C ILE A 116 -14.56 -1.67 -1.53
N ALA A 117 -13.24 -1.67 -1.29
CA ALA A 117 -12.27 -2.40 -2.11
C ALA A 117 -10.92 -2.57 -1.43
N SER A 118 -10.17 -3.57 -1.91
CA SER A 118 -8.78 -3.85 -1.56
C SER A 118 -7.90 -3.95 -2.81
N LEU A 119 -6.59 -3.68 -2.63
CA LEU A 119 -5.52 -3.94 -3.60
C LEU A 119 -4.31 -4.52 -2.87
N ASP A 120 -3.45 -5.26 -3.61
CA ASP A 120 -2.25 -5.89 -3.04
C ASP A 120 -0.97 -5.47 -3.75
N GLY A 121 0.05 -5.09 -2.98
CA GLY A 121 1.44 -5.03 -3.41
C GLY A 121 2.15 -6.34 -3.10
N LEU A 122 2.47 -7.13 -4.13
CA LEU A 122 3.06 -8.45 -4.01
C LEU A 122 4.46 -8.47 -4.64
N PHE A 123 5.48 -8.80 -3.84
CA PHE A 123 6.86 -8.87 -4.30
C PHE A 123 7.43 -10.24 -3.97
N PHE A 124 7.84 -10.97 -5.00
CA PHE A 124 8.27 -12.36 -4.89
C PHE A 124 9.67 -12.56 -5.46
N GLY A 125 10.33 -13.63 -5.02
CA GLY A 125 11.61 -14.10 -5.54
C GLY A 125 11.52 -14.66 -6.97
N ASN A 126 12.45 -15.53 -7.31
CA ASN A 126 12.45 -16.20 -8.61
C ASN A 126 11.20 -17.10 -8.75
N PRO A 127 10.33 -16.90 -9.76
CA PRO A 127 9.10 -17.68 -9.92
C PRO A 127 9.34 -19.18 -10.20
N ASP A 128 10.54 -19.55 -10.62
CA ASP A 128 10.90 -20.95 -10.89
C ASP A 128 11.41 -21.67 -9.64
N SER A 129 11.61 -20.97 -8.54
CA SER A 129 12.04 -21.52 -7.27
C SER A 129 10.86 -22.18 -6.53
N ALA A 130 11.09 -23.37 -5.98
CA ALA A 130 10.08 -24.06 -5.17
C ALA A 130 9.66 -23.26 -3.93
N LYS A 131 10.57 -22.47 -3.34
CA LYS A 131 10.31 -21.59 -2.21
C LYS A 131 9.37 -20.47 -2.60
N THR A 132 9.70 -19.73 -3.67
CA THR A 132 8.83 -18.67 -4.19
C THR A 132 7.45 -19.20 -4.58
N CYS A 133 7.37 -20.36 -5.26
CA CYS A 133 6.09 -20.98 -5.59
C CYS A 133 5.24 -21.27 -4.35
N ARG A 134 5.84 -21.82 -3.30
CA ARG A 134 5.14 -22.09 -2.02
C ARG A 134 4.64 -20.80 -1.37
N LEU A 135 5.52 -19.80 -1.24
CA LEU A 135 5.21 -18.54 -0.58
C LEU A 135 4.14 -17.77 -1.35
N SER A 136 4.33 -17.57 -2.66
CA SER A 136 3.39 -16.83 -3.49
C SER A 136 2.00 -17.48 -3.55
N ASN A 137 1.92 -18.81 -3.69
CA ASN A 137 0.65 -19.53 -3.65
C ASN A 137 -0.06 -19.39 -2.29
N GLY A 138 0.68 -19.48 -1.19
CA GLY A 138 0.13 -19.30 0.16
C GLY A 138 -0.39 -17.87 0.37
N ILE A 139 0.41 -16.87 0.03
CA ILE A 139 0.06 -15.45 0.16
C ILE A 139 -1.19 -15.12 -0.67
N VAL A 140 -1.22 -15.47 -1.95
CA VAL A 140 -2.37 -15.20 -2.83
C VAL A 140 -3.64 -15.90 -2.34
N LYS A 141 -3.53 -17.14 -1.84
CA LYS A 141 -4.66 -17.85 -1.24
C LYS A 141 -5.13 -17.19 0.05
N GLY A 142 -4.23 -16.68 0.87
CA GLY A 142 -4.57 -15.97 2.11
C GLY A 142 -5.35 -14.68 1.83
N VAL A 143 -4.86 -13.87 0.89
CA VAL A 143 -5.55 -12.66 0.43
C VAL A 143 -6.94 -12.99 -0.11
N GLY A 144 -7.04 -13.93 -1.06
CA GLY A 144 -8.33 -14.31 -1.66
C GLY A 144 -9.26 -14.96 -0.67
N GLY A 145 -8.76 -15.86 0.18
CA GLY A 145 -9.58 -16.55 1.20
C GLY A 145 -10.21 -15.59 2.19
N TYR A 146 -9.46 -14.59 2.63
CA TYR A 146 -9.98 -13.58 3.55
C TYR A 146 -10.91 -12.58 2.86
N GLY A 147 -10.44 -11.90 1.82
CA GLY A 147 -11.19 -10.86 1.11
C GLY A 147 -12.53 -11.35 0.54
N ASN A 148 -12.54 -12.54 -0.07
CA ASN A 148 -13.75 -13.13 -0.64
C ASN A 148 -14.80 -13.47 0.45
N CYS A 149 -14.36 -14.01 1.60
CA CYS A 149 -15.26 -14.34 2.69
C CYS A 149 -15.87 -13.09 3.34
N VAL A 150 -15.05 -12.06 3.59
CA VAL A 150 -15.51 -10.77 4.13
C VAL A 150 -16.43 -10.03 3.16
N GLY A 151 -16.32 -10.31 1.86
CA GLY A 151 -17.09 -9.66 0.82
C GLY A 151 -16.58 -8.25 0.48
N VAL A 152 -15.27 -8.04 0.54
CA VAL A 152 -14.57 -6.85 0.06
C VAL A 152 -13.83 -7.19 -1.23
N PRO A 153 -14.16 -6.56 -2.38
CA PRO A 153 -13.58 -6.92 -3.66
C PRO A 153 -12.09 -6.54 -3.72
N THR A 154 -11.24 -7.47 -4.20
CA THR A 154 -9.84 -7.17 -4.52
C THR A 154 -9.74 -6.82 -5.99
N ILE A 155 -9.62 -5.53 -6.29
CA ILE A 155 -9.85 -4.96 -7.65
C ILE A 155 -8.59 -4.66 -8.44
N GLY A 156 -7.41 -4.89 -7.87
CA GLY A 156 -6.14 -4.59 -8.52
C GLY A 156 -4.94 -4.86 -7.63
N GLY A 157 -3.83 -4.27 -7.99
CA GLY A 157 -2.59 -4.38 -7.25
C GLY A 157 -1.35 -4.37 -8.14
N LYS A 158 -0.19 -4.51 -7.53
CA LYS A 158 1.11 -4.57 -8.18
C LYS A 158 1.79 -5.89 -7.85
N THR A 159 2.23 -6.63 -8.87
CA THR A 159 3.05 -7.84 -8.65
C THR A 159 4.38 -7.71 -9.36
N LEU A 160 5.47 -7.91 -8.63
CA LEU A 160 6.83 -7.78 -9.11
C LEU A 160 7.69 -8.97 -8.67
N TYR A 161 8.65 -9.37 -9.52
CA TYR A 161 9.57 -10.47 -9.23
C TYR A 161 11.01 -9.98 -9.30
N ASP A 162 11.78 -10.27 -8.22
CA ASP A 162 13.21 -10.04 -8.14
C ASP A 162 13.81 -11.08 -7.18
N GLU A 163 14.96 -11.66 -7.52
CA GLU A 163 15.63 -12.68 -6.72
C GLU A 163 15.93 -12.23 -5.28
N ARG A 164 16.01 -10.93 -5.02
CA ARG A 164 16.23 -10.38 -3.69
C ARG A 164 15.05 -10.52 -2.73
N TYR A 165 13.85 -10.85 -3.25
CA TYR A 165 12.68 -11.17 -2.41
C TYR A 165 12.51 -12.66 -2.12
N GLU A 166 13.46 -13.52 -2.51
CA GLU A 166 13.34 -14.98 -2.40
C GLU A 166 13.07 -15.45 -0.96
N ASP A 167 13.75 -14.83 0.00
CA ASP A 167 13.68 -15.20 1.41
C ASP A 167 12.77 -14.26 2.24
N ASN A 168 12.48 -13.10 1.68
CA ASN A 168 11.67 -12.05 2.31
C ASN A 168 10.68 -11.47 1.30
N PRO A 169 9.61 -12.21 0.95
CA PRO A 169 8.56 -11.71 0.09
C PRO A 169 7.81 -10.57 0.79
N LEU A 170 7.35 -9.58 0.02
CA LEU A 170 6.55 -8.50 0.57
C LEU A 170 5.08 -8.69 0.23
N LEU A 171 4.24 -8.44 1.22
CA LEU A 171 2.82 -8.23 1.08
C LEU A 171 2.47 -6.87 1.68
N ASN A 172 1.95 -5.98 0.85
CA ASN A 172 1.40 -4.71 1.30
C ASN A 172 -0.08 -4.67 0.93
N ALA A 173 -0.94 -4.71 1.94
CA ALA A 173 -2.38 -4.73 1.78
C ALA A 173 -2.93 -3.30 1.84
N PHE A 174 -3.69 -2.91 0.81
CA PHE A 174 -4.39 -1.63 0.75
C PHE A 174 -5.89 -1.85 0.88
N CYS A 175 -6.57 -0.99 1.63
CA CYS A 175 -8.02 -0.95 1.69
C CYS A 175 -8.52 0.49 1.58
N ILE A 176 -9.70 0.63 0.96
CA ILE A 176 -10.45 1.88 0.87
C ILE A 176 -11.90 1.65 1.30
N GLY A 177 -12.44 2.60 2.04
CA GLY A 177 -13.83 2.58 2.51
C GLY A 177 -14.54 3.90 2.29
N LEU A 178 -15.87 3.84 2.34
CA LEU A 178 -16.76 4.98 2.18
C LEU A 178 -17.40 5.35 3.52
N VAL A 179 -17.42 6.63 3.84
CA VAL A 179 -18.01 7.18 5.07
C VAL A 179 -18.75 8.48 4.77
N ALA A 180 -19.89 8.74 5.41
CA ALA A 180 -20.49 10.06 5.38
C ALA A 180 -19.58 11.07 6.11
N SER A 181 -19.33 12.24 5.53
CA SER A 181 -18.37 13.21 6.07
C SER A 181 -18.68 13.66 7.51
N GLY A 182 -19.97 13.64 7.90
CA GLY A 182 -20.41 13.93 9.27
C GLY A 182 -20.32 12.75 10.25
N SER A 183 -19.95 11.54 9.79
CA SER A 183 -19.90 10.32 10.59
C SER A 183 -18.48 9.76 10.73
N ILE A 184 -17.46 10.56 10.39
CA ILE A 184 -16.06 10.14 10.54
C ILE A 184 -15.71 10.00 12.01
N VAL A 185 -15.29 8.81 12.42
CA VAL A 185 -14.83 8.51 13.78
C VAL A 185 -13.39 9.00 13.97
N SER A 186 -13.09 9.46 15.18
CA SER A 186 -11.75 9.88 15.59
C SER A 186 -11.33 9.14 16.86
N SER A 187 -10.06 8.79 16.95
CA SER A 187 -9.47 8.18 18.14
C SER A 187 -9.21 9.17 19.29
N GLN A 188 -9.65 10.43 19.14
CA GLN A 188 -9.37 11.55 20.06
C GLN A 188 -10.62 12.03 20.82
N THR A 189 -11.71 11.25 20.85
CA THR A 189 -13.02 11.68 21.36
C THR A 189 -13.47 10.96 22.62
N ALA A 190 -12.60 10.21 23.30
CA ALA A 190 -12.92 9.57 24.55
C ALA A 190 -13.01 10.61 25.69
N GLU A 191 -14.04 10.48 26.56
CA GLU A 191 -14.28 11.30 27.73
C GLU A 191 -14.16 10.46 29.00
N PRO A 192 -13.80 11.00 30.18
CA PRO A 192 -13.82 10.26 31.43
C PRO A 192 -15.22 9.74 31.80
N GLY A 193 -15.29 8.55 32.39
CA GLY A 193 -16.54 7.91 32.81
C GLY A 193 -17.23 7.10 31.74
N ASN A 194 -16.61 6.93 30.56
CA ASN A 194 -17.13 6.03 29.52
C ASN A 194 -16.62 4.60 29.73
N TRP A 195 -17.42 3.63 29.29
CA TRP A 195 -17.04 2.23 29.32
C TRP A 195 -16.07 1.89 28.17
N VAL A 196 -15.10 1.04 28.48
CA VAL A 196 -14.22 0.40 27.50
C VAL A 196 -14.78 -0.99 27.23
N VAL A 197 -15.23 -1.21 26.00
CA VAL A 197 -15.88 -2.45 25.56
C VAL A 197 -15.03 -3.13 24.49
N LEU A 198 -14.76 -4.41 24.69
CA LEU A 198 -14.14 -5.28 23.70
C LEU A 198 -15.25 -5.98 22.92
N LEU A 199 -15.22 -5.87 21.60
CA LEU A 199 -16.16 -6.52 20.68
C LEU A 199 -15.40 -7.39 19.68
N GLY A 200 -15.83 -8.64 19.47
CA GLY A 200 -15.28 -9.53 18.45
C GLY A 200 -14.88 -10.90 18.96
N SER A 201 -13.75 -11.42 18.50
CA SER A 201 -13.23 -12.75 18.86
C SER A 201 -12.69 -12.81 20.29
N LYS A 202 -12.65 -14.01 20.86
CA LYS A 202 -11.94 -14.28 22.12
C LYS A 202 -10.44 -14.12 21.98
N THR A 203 -9.81 -13.64 23.04
CA THR A 203 -8.35 -13.44 23.12
C THR A 203 -7.64 -14.77 23.40
N GLY A 204 -6.64 -15.09 22.60
CA GLY A 204 -5.73 -16.22 22.77
C GLY A 204 -4.27 -15.76 22.82
N ARG A 205 -3.31 -16.70 22.73
CA ARG A 205 -1.86 -16.42 22.69
C ARG A 205 -1.33 -16.12 21.30
N ASP A 206 -2.18 -15.70 20.36
CA ASP A 206 -1.79 -15.42 18.98
C ASP A 206 -0.99 -14.14 18.89
N GLY A 207 0.05 -14.16 18.05
CA GLY A 207 0.80 -12.98 17.67
C GLY A 207 1.55 -12.29 18.81
N ILE A 208 1.66 -12.90 19.99
CA ILE A 208 2.36 -12.29 21.12
C ILE A 208 3.81 -12.01 20.74
N GLY A 209 4.19 -10.72 20.74
CA GLY A 209 5.49 -10.25 20.27
C GLY A 209 5.61 -10.11 18.76
N GLY A 210 4.52 -10.18 18.01
CA GLY A 210 4.48 -10.02 16.56
C GLY A 210 5.05 -8.67 16.09
N ALA A 211 4.70 -7.58 16.75
CA ALA A 211 5.27 -6.26 16.47
C ALA A 211 6.78 -6.18 16.74
N ALA A 212 7.26 -6.80 17.82
CA ALA A 212 8.69 -6.89 18.09
C ALA A 212 9.41 -7.79 17.07
N PHE A 213 8.79 -8.90 16.65
CA PHE A 213 9.26 -9.78 15.59
C PHE A 213 9.36 -9.06 14.23
N ALA A 214 8.42 -8.21 13.90
CA ALA A 214 8.45 -7.38 12.69
C ALA A 214 9.54 -6.28 12.73
N SER A 215 10.22 -6.11 13.86
CA SER A 215 11.28 -5.11 14.08
C SER A 215 12.69 -5.71 14.19
N VAL A 216 12.86 -6.94 13.74
CA VAL A 216 14.16 -7.65 13.70
C VAL A 216 14.33 -8.41 12.39
N GLU A 217 15.58 -8.72 12.04
CA GLU A 217 15.92 -9.54 10.87
C GLU A 217 15.34 -10.96 10.99
N LEU A 218 14.85 -11.51 9.87
CA LEU A 218 14.40 -12.91 9.79
C LEU A 218 15.57 -13.88 9.87
N GLY A 219 15.49 -14.86 10.77
CA GLY A 219 16.42 -15.97 10.83
C GLY A 219 16.23 -16.99 9.70
N GLU A 220 17.21 -17.88 9.49
CA GLU A 220 17.08 -18.97 8.52
C GLU A 220 15.99 -19.98 8.87
N ASP A 221 15.78 -20.26 10.17
CA ASP A 221 14.72 -21.13 10.67
C ASP A 221 13.48 -20.33 11.08
N THR A 222 12.58 -20.12 10.14
CA THR A 222 11.32 -19.40 10.36
C THR A 222 10.30 -20.22 11.15
N LYS A 223 10.50 -21.53 11.39
CA LYS A 223 9.53 -22.38 12.11
C LYS A 223 9.39 -21.99 13.57
N ALA A 224 10.48 -21.53 14.20
CA ALA A 224 10.47 -21.07 15.59
C ALA A 224 9.60 -19.80 15.79
N SER A 225 9.36 -19.03 14.73
CA SER A 225 8.58 -17.79 14.77
C SER A 225 7.08 -17.98 14.48
N ARG A 226 6.62 -19.20 14.20
CA ARG A 226 5.20 -19.50 13.94
C ARG A 226 4.22 -19.02 15.03
N PRO A 227 4.52 -19.14 16.33
CA PRO A 227 3.61 -18.64 17.39
C PRO A 227 3.41 -17.12 17.38
N GLN A 228 4.30 -16.36 16.68
CA GLN A 228 4.22 -14.91 16.54
C GLN A 228 3.34 -14.46 15.36
N VAL A 229 2.86 -15.41 14.55
CA VAL A 229 1.93 -15.14 13.46
C VAL A 229 0.49 -15.26 13.96
N GLN A 230 -0.30 -14.25 13.64
CA GLN A 230 -1.72 -14.23 13.96
C GLN A 230 -2.50 -15.24 13.10
N ILE A 231 -3.69 -15.64 13.57
CA ILE A 231 -4.64 -16.47 12.84
C ILE A 231 -5.88 -15.63 12.57
N GLY A 232 -6.32 -15.55 11.32
CA GLY A 232 -7.48 -14.77 10.90
C GLY A 232 -8.73 -15.61 10.70
N ASP A 233 -9.88 -15.11 11.13
CA ASP A 233 -11.22 -15.65 10.89
C ASP A 233 -12.07 -14.63 10.11
N PRO A 234 -12.08 -14.72 8.77
CA PRO A 234 -12.81 -13.75 7.95
C PRO A 234 -14.33 -13.80 8.12
N PHE A 235 -14.88 -14.89 8.64
CA PHE A 235 -16.32 -14.97 8.96
C PHE A 235 -16.66 -14.07 10.15
N VAL A 236 -15.88 -14.15 11.23
CA VAL A 236 -16.04 -13.28 12.39
C VAL A 236 -15.77 -11.82 12.02
N GLU A 237 -14.77 -11.55 11.19
CA GLU A 237 -14.50 -10.19 10.67
C GLU A 237 -15.71 -9.62 9.94
N LYS A 238 -16.42 -10.44 9.14
CA LYS A 238 -17.64 -9.99 8.45
C LYS A 238 -18.72 -9.57 9.44
N LEU A 239 -18.95 -10.35 10.49
CA LEU A 239 -19.91 -10.02 11.53
C LEU A 239 -19.48 -8.76 12.29
N LEU A 240 -18.20 -8.61 12.57
CA LEU A 240 -17.61 -7.48 13.27
C LEU A 240 -17.80 -6.16 12.47
N ILE A 241 -17.59 -6.20 11.15
CA ILE A 241 -17.84 -5.04 10.27
C ILE A 241 -19.29 -4.58 10.40
N GLU A 242 -20.25 -5.48 10.26
CA GLU A 242 -21.67 -5.12 10.30
C GLU A 242 -22.08 -4.62 11.70
N ALA A 243 -21.59 -5.27 12.76
CA ALA A 243 -21.85 -4.83 14.14
C ALA A 243 -21.30 -3.43 14.41
N CYS A 244 -20.07 -3.15 14.02
CA CYS A 244 -19.45 -1.83 14.22
C CYS A 244 -20.17 -0.72 13.43
N LEU A 245 -20.52 -0.99 12.17
CA LEU A 245 -21.25 -0.02 11.35
C LEU A 245 -22.64 0.25 11.91
N GLU A 246 -23.36 -0.78 12.36
CA GLU A 246 -24.66 -0.62 13.02
C GLU A 246 -24.56 0.17 14.32
N ALA A 247 -23.48 -0.08 15.13
CA ALA A 247 -23.23 0.68 16.35
C ALA A 247 -23.03 2.19 16.07
N LEU A 248 -22.32 2.50 15.01
CA LEU A 248 -22.06 3.88 14.59
C LEU A 248 -23.32 4.55 14.01
N GLU A 249 -24.07 3.86 13.16
CA GLU A 249 -25.33 4.35 12.59
C GLU A 249 -26.35 4.72 13.66
N ASN A 250 -26.36 3.97 14.77
CA ASN A 250 -27.22 4.23 15.91
C ASN A 250 -26.61 5.18 16.98
N GLY A 251 -25.40 5.74 16.74
CA GLY A 251 -24.74 6.66 17.67
C GLY A 251 -24.37 6.04 19.02
N LEU A 252 -24.14 4.72 19.09
CA LEU A 252 -23.89 4.00 20.32
C LEU A 252 -22.44 4.11 20.80
N VAL A 253 -21.51 4.45 19.92
CA VAL A 253 -20.06 4.46 20.15
C VAL A 253 -19.49 5.85 19.88
N THR A 254 -18.62 6.34 20.77
CA THR A 254 -17.96 7.64 20.62
C THR A 254 -16.59 7.53 19.93
N THR A 255 -15.86 6.45 20.21
CA THR A 255 -14.51 6.19 19.71
C THR A 255 -14.37 4.71 19.44
N MET A 256 -13.65 4.38 18.37
CA MET A 256 -13.39 3.00 17.98
C MET A 256 -11.94 2.87 17.50
N GLN A 257 -11.29 1.77 17.91
CA GLN A 257 -9.93 1.44 17.51
C GLN A 257 -9.86 -0.04 17.17
N ASP A 258 -9.12 -0.39 16.11
CA ASP A 258 -8.80 -1.79 15.87
C ASP A 258 -7.76 -2.30 16.86
N MET A 259 -7.63 -3.60 16.96
CA MET A 259 -6.68 -4.26 17.85
C MET A 259 -5.66 -5.04 17.01
N GLY A 260 -4.72 -4.32 16.41
CA GLY A 260 -3.60 -4.85 15.65
C GLY A 260 -2.38 -5.16 16.53
N ALA A 261 -1.24 -4.60 16.18
CA ALA A 261 0.02 -4.74 16.91
C ALA A 261 -0.12 -4.34 18.39
N ALA A 262 0.46 -5.12 19.29
CA ALA A 262 0.36 -4.96 20.76
C ALA A 262 -1.08 -5.03 21.35
N GLY A 263 -2.07 -5.42 20.59
CA GLY A 263 -3.42 -5.77 21.01
C GLY A 263 -4.14 -4.72 21.85
N ILE A 264 -4.67 -5.12 23.04
CA ILE A 264 -5.38 -4.21 23.96
C ILE A 264 -4.50 -3.04 24.39
N THR A 265 -3.21 -3.26 24.57
CA THR A 265 -2.29 -2.24 25.07
C THR A 265 -2.17 -1.07 24.11
N SER A 266 -1.94 -1.31 22.82
CA SER A 266 -1.84 -0.23 21.83
C SER A 266 -3.15 0.52 21.67
N SER A 267 -4.24 -0.20 21.42
CA SER A 267 -5.56 0.40 21.17
C SER A 267 -6.00 1.29 22.33
N ALA A 268 -5.89 0.77 23.56
CA ALA A 268 -6.34 1.48 24.76
C ALA A 268 -5.41 2.66 25.12
N SER A 269 -4.09 2.45 25.10
CA SER A 269 -3.14 3.52 25.45
C SER A 269 -3.11 4.64 24.41
N GLU A 270 -3.30 4.35 23.13
CA GLU A 270 -3.39 5.35 22.08
C GLU A 270 -4.65 6.21 22.21
N ILE A 271 -5.83 5.60 22.41
CA ILE A 271 -7.07 6.33 22.70
C ILE A 271 -6.88 7.23 23.93
N ALA A 272 -6.34 6.67 25.00
CA ALA A 272 -6.12 7.42 26.24
C ALA A 272 -5.18 8.61 26.02
N ALA A 273 -4.03 8.38 25.38
CA ALA A 273 -3.03 9.42 25.11
C ALA A 273 -3.57 10.53 24.19
N LYS A 274 -4.25 10.16 23.10
CA LYS A 274 -4.79 11.11 22.10
C LYS A 274 -5.97 11.91 22.62
N SER A 275 -6.81 11.30 23.49
CA SER A 275 -7.97 11.96 24.11
C SER A 275 -7.60 12.74 25.39
N GLY A 276 -6.42 12.55 25.94
CA GLY A 276 -5.99 13.20 27.19
C GLY A 276 -6.71 12.63 28.42
N VAL A 277 -7.12 11.36 28.40
CA VAL A 277 -7.78 10.66 29.51
C VAL A 277 -6.90 9.54 30.05
N GLY A 278 -7.20 9.06 31.26
CA GLY A 278 -6.67 7.78 31.75
C GLY A 278 -7.61 6.63 31.42
N MET A 279 -7.14 5.40 31.66
CA MET A 279 -7.92 4.19 31.42
C MET A 279 -7.57 3.10 32.45
N ILE A 280 -8.59 2.46 33.01
CA ILE A 280 -8.45 1.29 33.88
C ILE A 280 -9.05 0.09 33.17
N LEU A 281 -8.26 -0.96 32.99
CA LEU A 281 -8.70 -2.21 32.36
C LEU A 281 -8.60 -3.38 33.36
N ASP A 282 -9.65 -4.17 33.42
CA ASP A 282 -9.77 -5.40 34.21
C ASP A 282 -9.63 -6.60 33.27
N LEU A 283 -8.46 -7.21 33.28
CA LEU A 283 -8.12 -8.32 32.40
C LEU A 283 -8.88 -9.61 32.70
N ASP A 284 -9.49 -9.74 33.90
CA ASP A 284 -10.36 -10.87 34.23
C ASP A 284 -11.68 -10.83 33.45
N ARG A 285 -12.07 -9.68 32.91
CA ARG A 285 -13.28 -9.50 32.10
C ARG A 285 -13.05 -9.70 30.61
N VAL A 286 -11.81 -9.86 30.17
CA VAL A 286 -11.50 -10.11 28.76
C VAL A 286 -11.93 -11.52 28.37
N PRO A 287 -12.78 -11.71 27.35
CA PRO A 287 -13.15 -13.04 26.88
C PRO A 287 -11.93 -13.81 26.38
N LEU A 288 -11.58 -14.92 27.02
CA LEU A 288 -10.40 -15.71 26.70
C LEU A 288 -10.78 -17.00 25.97
N ARG A 289 -9.96 -17.37 24.97
CA ARG A 289 -10.03 -18.65 24.27
C ARG A 289 -9.19 -19.73 24.93
N GLU A 290 -8.17 -19.33 25.68
CA GLU A 290 -7.20 -20.22 26.33
C GLU A 290 -7.19 -20.00 27.82
N GLU A 291 -6.99 -21.09 28.57
CA GLU A 291 -6.89 -21.06 30.03
C GLU A 291 -5.51 -20.56 30.51
N ASP A 292 -5.42 -20.11 31.74
CA ASP A 292 -4.19 -19.74 32.46
C ASP A 292 -3.34 -18.65 31.74
N MET A 293 -3.97 -17.75 30.99
CA MET A 293 -3.27 -16.59 30.43
C MET A 293 -2.89 -15.62 31.56
N VAL A 294 -1.62 -15.21 31.58
CA VAL A 294 -1.12 -14.20 32.51
C VAL A 294 -1.39 -12.78 32.00
N ALA A 295 -1.24 -11.77 32.85
CA ALA A 295 -1.63 -10.39 32.57
C ALA A 295 -1.01 -9.83 31.28
N TRP A 296 0.29 -9.99 31.07
CA TRP A 296 0.96 -9.48 29.87
C TRP A 296 0.57 -10.25 28.60
N GLU A 297 0.26 -11.55 28.69
CA GLU A 297 -0.23 -12.32 27.53
C GLU A 297 -1.58 -11.77 27.04
N ILE A 298 -2.50 -11.49 27.98
CA ILE A 298 -3.81 -10.91 27.64
C ILE A 298 -3.66 -9.51 27.04
N ALA A 299 -2.81 -8.69 27.67
CA ALA A 299 -2.62 -7.29 27.28
C ALA A 299 -1.94 -7.11 25.91
N LEU A 300 -1.01 -8.02 25.57
CA LEU A 300 -0.18 -7.92 24.35
C LEU A 300 -0.56 -8.95 23.27
N SER A 301 -1.63 -9.73 23.48
CA SER A 301 -2.15 -10.65 22.47
C SER A 301 -2.61 -9.88 21.24
N GLU A 302 -2.18 -10.34 20.06
CA GLU A 302 -2.59 -9.79 18.76
C GLU A 302 -3.65 -10.67 18.08
N SER A 303 -4.51 -11.37 18.87
CA SER A 303 -5.67 -12.09 18.34
C SER A 303 -6.50 -11.15 17.47
N GLN A 304 -6.83 -11.62 16.28
CA GLN A 304 -7.48 -10.82 15.25
C GLN A 304 -8.99 -10.67 15.48
N GLU A 305 -9.68 -9.97 14.63
CA GLU A 305 -11.14 -9.75 14.62
C GLU A 305 -11.67 -9.20 15.94
N ARG A 306 -10.96 -8.20 16.50
CA ARG A 306 -11.35 -7.50 17.73
C ARG A 306 -11.31 -5.99 17.52
N MET A 307 -12.31 -5.30 18.09
CA MET A 307 -12.38 -3.85 18.15
C MET A 307 -12.54 -3.37 19.59
N LEU A 308 -11.87 -2.28 19.93
CA LEU A 308 -12.03 -1.57 21.20
C LEU A 308 -12.98 -0.40 20.98
N LEU A 309 -14.06 -0.37 21.74
CA LEU A 309 -15.11 0.64 21.66
C LEU A 309 -15.14 1.46 22.94
N ILE A 310 -15.30 2.78 22.80
CA ILE A 310 -15.60 3.68 23.92
C ILE A 310 -17.09 4.00 23.88
N VAL A 311 -17.79 3.67 24.95
CA VAL A 311 -19.25 3.66 25.02
C VAL A 311 -19.72 4.48 26.21
N ARG A 312 -20.63 5.44 25.98
CA ARG A 312 -21.26 6.18 27.07
C ARG A 312 -22.12 5.26 27.95
N PRO A 313 -22.24 5.57 29.26
CA PRO A 313 -23.00 4.71 30.18
C PRO A 313 -24.42 4.41 29.70
N GLU A 314 -25.12 5.38 29.14
CA GLU A 314 -26.50 5.25 28.64
C GLU A 314 -26.64 4.29 27.44
N ASN A 315 -25.56 4.07 26.68
CA ASN A 315 -25.55 3.23 25.47
C ASN A 315 -25.10 1.79 25.75
N LEU A 316 -24.60 1.48 26.95
CA LEU A 316 -23.95 0.21 27.24
C LEU A 316 -24.85 -1.01 26.94
N GLU A 317 -26.07 -1.00 27.44
CA GLU A 317 -27.01 -2.12 27.25
C GLU A 317 -27.32 -2.36 25.76
N ALA A 318 -27.41 -1.27 24.96
CA ALA A 318 -27.62 -1.38 23.52
C ALA A 318 -26.41 -1.99 22.80
N VAL A 319 -25.18 -1.65 23.21
CA VAL A 319 -23.94 -2.23 22.64
C VAL A 319 -23.82 -3.71 23.01
N LEU A 320 -24.12 -4.08 24.25
CA LEU A 320 -24.12 -5.50 24.65
C LEU A 320 -25.18 -6.32 23.92
N ALA A 321 -26.35 -5.75 23.69
CA ALA A 321 -27.41 -6.38 22.90
C ALA A 321 -27.01 -6.53 21.44
N LEU A 322 -26.27 -5.57 20.88
CA LEU A 322 -25.74 -5.60 19.53
C LEU A 322 -24.71 -6.72 19.34
N GLY A 323 -23.76 -6.88 20.28
CA GLY A 323 -22.82 -8.00 20.28
C GLY A 323 -23.54 -9.35 20.24
N LYS A 324 -24.57 -9.52 21.08
CA LYS A 324 -25.41 -10.73 21.09
C LYS A 324 -26.19 -10.92 19.78
N LYS A 325 -26.70 -9.84 19.18
CA LYS A 325 -27.42 -9.90 17.89
C LYS A 325 -26.53 -10.45 16.77
N TRP A 326 -25.26 -10.02 16.74
CA TRP A 326 -24.28 -10.41 15.73
C TRP A 326 -23.47 -11.67 16.08
N ASP A 327 -23.80 -12.38 17.17
CA ASP A 327 -23.10 -13.57 17.65
C ASP A 327 -21.59 -13.33 17.90
N LEU A 328 -21.26 -12.16 18.46
CA LEU A 328 -19.92 -11.75 18.84
C LEU A 328 -19.75 -11.69 20.35
N ASP A 329 -18.56 -12.04 20.84
CA ASP A 329 -18.22 -11.74 22.23
C ASP A 329 -18.18 -10.21 22.41
N CYS A 330 -18.87 -9.74 23.45
CA CYS A 330 -18.96 -8.32 23.78
C CYS A 330 -18.86 -8.16 25.29
N ALA A 331 -17.77 -7.56 25.77
CA ALA A 331 -17.47 -7.47 27.18
C ALA A 331 -17.01 -6.08 27.60
N VAL A 332 -17.53 -5.59 28.75
CA VAL A 332 -16.98 -4.39 29.40
C VAL A 332 -15.69 -4.77 30.09
N ILE A 333 -14.56 -4.32 29.57
CA ILE A 333 -13.24 -4.65 30.10
C ILE A 333 -12.61 -3.52 30.92
N GLY A 334 -13.28 -2.37 31.03
CA GLY A 334 -12.75 -1.24 31.79
C GLY A 334 -13.56 0.03 31.64
N GLU A 335 -12.95 1.12 32.07
CA GLU A 335 -13.50 2.47 32.03
C GLU A 335 -12.43 3.53 31.76
N THR A 336 -12.82 4.63 31.17
CA THR A 336 -12.00 5.83 31.04
C THR A 336 -12.10 6.66 32.31
N ILE A 337 -10.99 7.24 32.75
CA ILE A 337 -10.88 8.04 33.96
C ILE A 337 -10.24 9.39 33.68
N GLU A 338 -10.35 10.34 34.61
CA GLU A 338 -9.58 11.59 34.55
C GLU A 338 -8.07 11.33 34.66
N GLY A 339 -7.27 12.17 34.01
CA GLY A 339 -5.80 12.15 34.08
C GLY A 339 -5.16 11.35 32.95
N ASN A 340 -3.95 10.83 33.18
CA ASN A 340 -3.08 10.24 32.14
C ASN A 340 -2.56 8.85 32.58
N ARG A 341 -3.33 8.10 33.37
CA ARG A 341 -2.89 6.79 33.86
C ARG A 341 -3.51 5.67 33.04
N PHE A 342 -2.67 4.74 32.61
CA PHE A 342 -3.04 3.47 32.00
C PHE A 342 -2.81 2.36 33.03
N ILE A 343 -3.89 1.75 33.52
CA ILE A 343 -3.85 0.78 34.61
C ILE A 343 -4.41 -0.55 34.14
N LEU A 344 -3.62 -1.62 34.30
CA LEU A 344 -4.05 -3.00 34.06
C LEU A 344 -4.20 -3.75 35.39
N ARG A 345 -5.36 -4.37 35.59
CA ARG A 345 -5.66 -5.19 36.77
C ARG A 345 -5.99 -6.64 36.40
N LYS A 346 -5.61 -7.59 37.24
CA LYS A 346 -5.99 -9.00 37.14
C LYS A 346 -6.00 -9.62 38.52
N GLY A 347 -7.06 -10.38 38.87
CA GLY A 347 -7.21 -10.99 40.20
C GLY A 347 -7.21 -10.00 41.37
N GLY A 348 -7.62 -8.74 41.12
CA GLY A 348 -7.58 -7.65 42.08
C GLY A 348 -6.21 -6.97 42.26
N GLU A 349 -5.15 -7.46 41.62
CA GLU A 349 -3.80 -6.90 41.65
C GLU A 349 -3.55 -6.00 40.45
N VAL A 350 -2.66 -4.96 40.61
CA VAL A 350 -2.22 -4.06 39.54
C VAL A 350 -0.96 -4.62 38.92
N PHE A 351 -1.03 -4.92 37.61
CA PHE A 351 0.10 -5.43 36.80
C PHE A 351 0.78 -4.35 35.97
N ALA A 352 0.11 -3.27 35.65
CA ALA A 352 0.73 -2.09 35.07
C ALA A 352 0.04 -0.82 35.58
N ASP A 353 0.85 0.21 35.79
CA ASP A 353 0.41 1.56 36.19
C ASP A 353 1.37 2.57 35.56
N LEU A 354 1.04 3.02 34.36
CA LEU A 354 1.91 3.75 33.46
C LEU A 354 1.24 5.03 32.97
N PRO A 355 2.00 6.09 32.66
CA PRO A 355 1.44 7.23 31.92
C PRO A 355 1.02 6.79 30.50
N ALA A 356 -0.25 6.99 30.13
CA ALA A 356 -0.74 6.63 28.79
C ALA A 356 0.04 7.35 27.69
N SER A 357 0.36 8.62 27.88
CA SER A 357 1.17 9.42 26.92
C SER A 357 2.58 8.87 26.75
N LEU A 358 3.17 8.25 27.77
CA LEU A 358 4.50 7.64 27.69
C LEU A 358 4.48 6.35 26.84
N ILE A 359 3.44 5.56 26.98
CA ILE A 359 3.27 4.32 26.20
C ILE A 359 2.90 4.64 24.76
N GLY A 360 1.86 5.46 24.54
CA GLY A 360 1.26 5.72 23.23
C GLY A 360 2.02 6.73 22.34
N GLY A 361 3.06 7.42 22.87
CA GLY A 361 3.77 8.44 22.09
C GLY A 361 5.12 8.87 22.65
N GLY A 362 5.52 8.36 23.81
CA GLY A 362 6.73 8.80 24.52
C GLY A 362 8.04 8.15 24.05
N CYS A 363 7.99 7.25 23.06
CA CYS A 363 9.21 6.63 22.51
C CYS A 363 10.12 7.70 21.89
N PRO A 364 11.41 7.77 22.27
CA PRO A 364 12.35 8.72 21.71
C PRO A 364 12.63 8.45 20.23
N GLU A 365 12.79 9.53 19.46
CA GLU A 365 13.23 9.42 18.05
C GLU A 365 14.72 9.04 17.99
N ILE A 366 15.07 8.18 17.05
CA ILE A 366 16.45 7.78 16.80
C ILE A 366 16.93 8.44 15.51
N SER A 367 18.08 9.12 15.59
CA SER A 367 18.77 9.64 14.42
C SER A 367 19.94 8.69 14.08
N TRP A 368 19.74 7.89 13.04
CA TRP A 368 20.78 7.00 12.54
C TRP A 368 21.80 7.76 11.68
N PRO A 369 23.09 7.32 11.67
CA PRO A 369 24.03 7.78 10.67
C PRO A 369 23.55 7.45 9.27
N ALA A 370 23.72 8.38 8.34
CA ALA A 370 23.38 8.20 6.93
C ALA A 370 24.64 8.43 6.10
N GLU A 371 25.14 7.41 5.45
CA GLU A 371 26.33 7.44 4.59
C GLU A 371 25.97 7.04 3.17
N ARG A 372 26.41 7.84 2.20
CA ARG A 372 26.16 7.52 0.79
C ARG A 372 26.86 6.19 0.43
N PRO A 373 26.16 5.23 -0.21
CA PRO A 373 26.73 3.93 -0.56
C PRO A 373 28.00 4.07 -1.40
N ARG A 374 29.04 3.33 -1.05
CA ARG A 374 30.37 3.41 -1.67
C ARG A 374 30.36 2.94 -3.12
N ASP A 375 29.47 2.02 -3.46
CA ASP A 375 29.31 1.46 -4.81
C ASP A 375 28.34 2.23 -5.69
N LEU A 376 27.70 3.31 -5.19
CA LEU A 376 26.66 4.04 -5.92
C LEU A 376 27.17 4.62 -7.24
N ASP A 377 28.39 5.20 -7.29
CA ASP A 377 28.96 5.73 -8.52
C ASP A 377 29.21 4.62 -9.54
N GLN A 378 29.61 3.43 -9.08
CA GLN A 378 29.76 2.25 -9.95
C GLN A 378 28.40 1.79 -10.48
N ARG A 379 27.37 1.70 -9.64
CA ARG A 379 26.00 1.37 -10.06
C ARG A 379 25.49 2.36 -11.11
N GLN A 380 25.87 3.63 -11.03
CA GLN A 380 25.44 4.71 -11.94
C GLN A 380 26.32 4.89 -13.19
N SER A 381 27.39 4.11 -13.38
CA SER A 381 28.41 4.33 -14.41
C SER A 381 28.10 3.72 -15.78
N PHE A 382 26.87 3.33 -16.06
CA PHE A 382 26.51 2.69 -17.33
C PHE A 382 26.18 3.70 -18.43
N ASP A 383 26.83 3.52 -19.60
CA ASP A 383 26.39 4.13 -20.85
C ASP A 383 25.66 3.08 -21.69
N PHE A 384 24.41 3.38 -22.06
CA PHE A 384 23.65 2.50 -22.93
C PHE A 384 24.36 2.38 -24.28
N PRO A 385 24.78 1.17 -24.68
CA PRO A 385 25.48 1.01 -25.95
C PRO A 385 24.55 1.38 -27.11
N THR A 386 24.92 2.38 -27.87
CA THR A 386 24.18 2.82 -29.05
C THR A 386 24.42 1.93 -30.28
N THR A 387 25.33 0.97 -30.18
CA THR A 387 25.69 0.00 -31.23
C THR A 387 25.63 -1.42 -30.68
N GLY A 388 25.28 -2.38 -31.56
CA GLY A 388 25.28 -3.82 -31.22
C GLY A 388 23.92 -4.40 -30.87
N PHE A 389 22.84 -3.61 -30.80
CA PHE A 389 21.48 -4.15 -30.76
C PHE A 389 20.92 -4.33 -32.17
N SER A 390 20.18 -5.41 -32.37
CA SER A 390 19.39 -5.60 -33.59
C SER A 390 18.31 -4.49 -33.65
N GLU A 391 18.06 -3.99 -34.83
CA GLU A 391 16.96 -3.06 -35.11
C GLU A 391 15.59 -3.76 -35.03
N ASP A 392 15.58 -5.10 -35.04
CA ASP A 392 14.37 -5.91 -34.82
C ASP A 392 13.90 -5.80 -33.36
N LEU A 393 12.76 -5.17 -33.16
CA LEU A 393 12.11 -4.96 -31.86
C LEU A 393 11.22 -6.14 -31.45
N SER A 394 10.95 -7.10 -32.34
CA SER A 394 10.02 -8.22 -32.08
C SER A 394 10.53 -9.15 -30.98
N ARG A 395 11.81 -9.52 -31.02
CA ARG A 395 12.44 -10.41 -30.06
C ARG A 395 12.46 -9.81 -28.63
N PRO A 396 12.93 -8.58 -28.39
CA PRO A 396 12.87 -8.00 -27.05
C PRO A 396 11.44 -7.77 -26.58
N LEU A 397 10.48 -7.42 -27.44
CA LEU A 397 9.08 -7.27 -27.06
C LEU A 397 8.49 -8.61 -26.55
N LEU A 398 8.64 -9.70 -27.33
CA LEU A 398 8.12 -11.01 -26.96
C LEU A 398 8.78 -11.54 -25.66
N SER A 399 10.09 -11.36 -25.52
CA SER A 399 10.82 -11.72 -24.31
C SER A 399 10.33 -10.96 -23.07
N LEU A 400 10.13 -9.65 -23.22
CA LEU A 400 9.71 -8.81 -22.08
C LEU A 400 8.26 -9.02 -21.69
N ILE A 401 7.35 -9.12 -22.66
CA ILE A 401 5.92 -9.30 -22.36
C ILE A 401 5.66 -10.65 -21.66
N ALA A 402 6.52 -11.64 -21.90
CA ALA A 402 6.51 -12.94 -21.23
C ALA A 402 7.27 -12.96 -19.89
N SER A 403 7.98 -11.87 -19.54
CA SER A 403 8.75 -11.82 -18.30
C SER A 403 7.86 -11.87 -17.05
N PRO A 404 8.34 -12.43 -15.94
CA PRO A 404 7.53 -12.65 -14.72
C PRO A 404 6.77 -11.40 -14.24
N SER A 405 7.39 -10.23 -14.29
CA SER A 405 6.78 -8.98 -13.83
C SER A 405 5.78 -8.37 -14.82
N LEU A 406 5.90 -8.65 -16.14
CA LEU A 406 5.05 -8.05 -17.18
C LEU A 406 3.97 -8.98 -17.76
N LYS A 407 4.16 -10.30 -17.66
CA LYS A 407 3.16 -11.29 -18.12
C LYS A 407 1.84 -11.16 -17.35
N GLU A 408 0.79 -11.75 -17.89
CA GLU A 408 -0.53 -11.83 -17.27
C GLU A 408 -0.47 -12.36 -15.83
N LYS A 409 -1.27 -11.77 -14.94
CA LYS A 409 -1.38 -12.17 -13.54
C LYS A 409 -2.68 -12.91 -13.23
N ALA A 410 -3.29 -13.54 -14.23
CA ALA A 410 -4.56 -14.24 -14.09
C ALA A 410 -4.52 -15.36 -13.02
N TRP A 411 -3.36 -16.01 -12.79
CA TRP A 411 -3.20 -16.98 -11.73
C TRP A 411 -3.43 -16.39 -10.32
N ILE A 412 -3.16 -15.08 -10.13
CA ILE A 412 -3.46 -14.32 -8.91
C ILE A 412 -4.92 -13.90 -8.94
N THR A 413 -5.29 -13.08 -9.93
CA THR A 413 -6.56 -12.35 -9.95
C THR A 413 -7.80 -13.24 -10.08
N ARG A 414 -7.67 -14.47 -10.61
CA ARG A 414 -8.77 -15.46 -10.64
C ARG A 414 -9.12 -16.02 -9.26
N GLN A 415 -8.27 -15.85 -8.26
CA GLN A 415 -8.54 -16.27 -6.89
C GLN A 415 -9.31 -15.21 -6.08
N TYR A 416 -9.43 -14.01 -6.64
CA TYR A 416 -10.04 -12.86 -6.00
C TYR A 416 -11.44 -12.58 -6.57
N ASP A 417 -12.42 -12.38 -5.70
CA ASP A 417 -13.66 -11.76 -6.12
C ASP A 417 -13.42 -10.25 -6.29
N SER A 418 -13.41 -9.81 -7.54
CA SER A 418 -13.23 -8.39 -7.88
C SER A 418 -14.55 -7.67 -8.12
N MET A 419 -15.70 -8.37 -8.01
CA MET A 419 -17.01 -7.85 -8.37
C MET A 419 -18.01 -7.80 -7.23
N VAL A 420 -17.75 -8.42 -6.08
CA VAL A 420 -18.61 -8.34 -4.91
C VAL A 420 -18.88 -6.88 -4.54
N GLN A 421 -20.05 -6.57 -3.98
CA GLN A 421 -20.62 -5.22 -3.81
C GLN A 421 -21.03 -4.50 -5.12
N VAL A 422 -20.66 -5.01 -6.30
CA VAL A 422 -21.09 -4.52 -7.62
C VAL A 422 -20.74 -3.03 -7.89
N ASN A 423 -19.59 -2.60 -7.36
CA ASN A 423 -19.08 -1.23 -7.54
C ASN A 423 -17.98 -1.12 -8.60
N THR A 424 -17.35 -2.24 -8.99
CA THR A 424 -16.19 -2.26 -9.87
C THR A 424 -16.55 -1.88 -11.30
N VAL A 425 -15.93 -0.84 -11.82
CA VAL A 425 -16.03 -0.37 -13.22
C VAL A 425 -14.83 -0.86 -14.02
N GLN A 426 -13.63 -0.75 -13.47
CA GLN A 426 -12.39 -1.29 -14.02
C GLN A 426 -11.69 -2.12 -12.95
N GLY A 427 -11.59 -3.41 -13.20
CA GLY A 427 -10.97 -4.39 -12.29
C GLY A 427 -9.51 -4.70 -12.61
N PRO A 428 -9.00 -5.85 -12.13
CA PRO A 428 -7.60 -6.25 -12.24
C PRO A 428 -7.09 -6.33 -13.68
N GLY A 429 -5.78 -6.05 -13.84
CA GLY A 429 -5.09 -6.14 -15.14
C GLY A 429 -4.89 -4.81 -15.85
N ALA A 430 -5.65 -3.77 -15.50
CA ALA A 430 -5.41 -2.40 -15.97
C ALA A 430 -4.43 -1.65 -15.06
N PRO A 431 -3.80 -0.57 -15.53
CA PRO A 431 -2.90 0.26 -14.73
C PRO A 431 -3.62 1.09 -13.65
N VAL A 432 -4.94 1.18 -13.72
CA VAL A 432 -5.82 1.88 -12.79
C VAL A 432 -7.03 1.01 -12.49
N SER A 433 -7.42 0.92 -11.22
CA SER A 433 -8.69 0.32 -10.80
C SER A 433 -9.72 1.42 -10.59
N ILE A 434 -10.96 1.19 -10.99
CA ILE A 434 -12.03 2.20 -10.90
C ILE A 434 -13.26 1.59 -10.24
N LEU A 435 -13.76 2.29 -9.22
CA LEU A 435 -14.99 1.98 -8.49
C LEU A 435 -16.04 3.07 -8.69
N ARG A 436 -17.31 2.69 -8.62
CA ARG A 436 -18.42 3.62 -8.53
C ARG A 436 -18.80 3.87 -7.07
N ILE A 437 -18.97 5.13 -6.70
CA ILE A 437 -19.66 5.54 -5.47
C ILE A 437 -21.14 5.62 -5.80
N LYS A 438 -21.95 4.67 -5.31
CA LYS A 438 -23.40 4.61 -5.61
C LYS A 438 -24.16 5.81 -5.06
N GLU A 439 -23.67 6.33 -3.94
CA GLU A 439 -24.28 7.38 -3.13
C GLU A 439 -24.24 8.75 -3.82
N ASN A 440 -23.21 9.02 -4.64
CA ASN A 440 -23.08 10.33 -5.32
C ASN A 440 -22.81 10.23 -6.83
N GLY A 441 -22.64 9.01 -7.35
CA GLY A 441 -22.39 8.75 -8.77
C GLY A 441 -20.97 9.00 -9.25
N ASN A 442 -20.07 9.52 -8.41
CA ASN A 442 -18.67 9.73 -8.75
C ASN A 442 -17.92 8.39 -8.89
N LEU A 443 -16.80 8.41 -9.61
CA LEU A 443 -15.93 7.25 -9.72
C LEU A 443 -14.62 7.50 -8.98
N VAL A 444 -14.19 6.52 -8.22
CA VAL A 444 -12.88 6.51 -7.53
C VAL A 444 -11.89 5.76 -8.40
N ALA A 445 -10.79 6.39 -8.75
CA ALA A 445 -9.66 5.77 -9.44
C ALA A 445 -8.53 5.51 -8.45
N ILE A 446 -7.94 4.32 -8.49
CA ILE A 446 -6.87 3.90 -7.59
C ILE A 446 -5.76 3.27 -8.41
N SER A 447 -4.53 3.65 -8.13
CA SER A 447 -3.35 3.03 -8.71
C SER A 447 -2.32 2.70 -7.64
N MET A 448 -1.47 1.71 -7.92
CA MET A 448 -0.43 1.24 -7.03
C MET A 448 0.88 1.08 -7.80
N GLU A 449 1.98 1.66 -7.30
CA GLU A 449 3.28 1.58 -7.97
C GLU A 449 4.43 1.41 -6.98
N ALA A 450 5.48 0.70 -7.43
CA ALA A 450 6.77 0.57 -6.76
C ALA A 450 7.87 0.33 -7.79
N LEU A 451 9.03 0.98 -7.60
CA LEU A 451 10.15 0.99 -8.56
C LEU A 451 11.48 0.61 -7.89
N PRO A 452 11.61 -0.62 -7.35
CA PRO A 452 12.78 -1.03 -6.56
C PRO A 452 14.09 -0.95 -7.34
N TRP A 453 14.07 -1.17 -8.65
CA TRP A 453 15.30 -1.14 -9.47
C TRP A 453 15.79 0.29 -9.70
N ILE A 454 14.88 1.23 -9.92
CA ILE A 454 15.24 2.65 -10.01
C ILE A 454 15.74 3.16 -8.66
N CYS A 455 15.07 2.80 -7.55
CA CYS A 455 15.52 3.14 -6.19
C CYS A 455 16.90 2.56 -5.87
N SER A 456 17.23 1.34 -6.34
CA SER A 456 18.56 0.75 -6.16
C SER A 456 19.67 1.50 -6.92
N LEU A 457 19.35 2.17 -8.02
CA LEU A 457 20.30 2.96 -8.81
C LEU A 457 20.42 4.41 -8.30
N ASP A 458 19.30 5.00 -7.93
CA ASP A 458 19.21 6.37 -7.40
C ASP A 458 17.96 6.47 -6.51
N PRO A 459 18.10 6.38 -5.19
CA PRO A 459 16.95 6.34 -4.29
C PRO A 459 16.07 7.58 -4.37
N TYR A 460 16.67 8.78 -4.50
CA TYR A 460 15.93 10.03 -4.62
C TYR A 460 15.08 10.06 -5.89
N ARG A 461 15.69 9.76 -7.05
CA ARG A 461 14.98 9.73 -8.33
C ARG A 461 13.96 8.61 -8.37
N GLY A 462 14.29 7.46 -7.76
CA GLY A 462 13.39 6.33 -7.64
C GLY A 462 12.15 6.64 -6.79
N GLY A 463 12.33 7.32 -5.67
CA GLY A 463 11.23 7.79 -4.83
C GLY A 463 10.33 8.77 -5.58
N TYR A 464 10.93 9.80 -6.21
CA TYR A 464 10.20 10.79 -7.00
C TYR A 464 9.40 10.14 -8.14
N GLU A 465 10.05 9.28 -8.94
CA GLU A 465 9.39 8.59 -10.06
C GLU A 465 8.31 7.61 -9.60
N THR A 466 8.49 6.93 -8.45
CA THR A 466 7.46 6.05 -7.89
C THR A 466 6.17 6.82 -7.61
N MET A 467 6.29 8.00 -6.99
CA MET A 467 5.14 8.87 -6.72
C MET A 467 4.52 9.39 -8.01
N ALA A 468 5.30 10.01 -8.90
CA ALA A 468 4.79 10.55 -10.16
C ALA A 468 4.12 9.47 -11.02
N ARG A 469 4.74 8.28 -11.09
CA ARG A 469 4.24 7.15 -11.87
C ARG A 469 2.95 6.57 -11.30
N SER A 470 2.71 6.66 -9.99
CA SER A 470 1.44 6.26 -9.39
C SER A 470 0.28 7.21 -9.75
N LEU A 471 0.56 8.48 -10.07
CA LEU A 471 -0.44 9.46 -10.43
C LEU A 471 -0.85 9.42 -11.91
N ARG A 472 0.07 9.05 -12.81
CA ARG A 472 -0.19 9.08 -14.26
C ARG A 472 -1.37 8.22 -14.70
N PRO A 473 -1.61 6.98 -14.16
CA PRO A 473 -2.80 6.21 -14.48
C PRO A 473 -4.11 6.90 -14.11
N LEU A 474 -4.13 7.62 -12.99
CA LEU A 474 -5.28 8.41 -12.56
C LEU A 474 -5.58 9.50 -13.60
N TRP A 475 -4.57 10.30 -13.96
CA TRP A 475 -4.72 11.43 -14.87
C TRP A 475 -5.14 11.00 -16.28
N VAL A 476 -4.53 9.92 -16.79
CA VAL A 476 -4.84 9.37 -18.11
C VAL A 476 -6.28 8.83 -18.15
N SER A 477 -6.79 8.29 -17.04
CA SER A 477 -8.20 7.87 -16.93
C SER A 477 -9.17 9.05 -16.77
N GLY A 478 -8.67 10.27 -16.53
CA GLY A 478 -9.46 11.47 -16.30
C GLY A 478 -9.69 11.81 -14.83
N ALA A 479 -9.10 11.06 -13.91
CA ALA A 479 -9.23 11.34 -12.48
C ALA A 479 -8.29 12.46 -12.03
N LYS A 480 -8.81 13.34 -11.16
CA LYS A 480 -7.99 14.26 -10.38
C LYS A 480 -7.60 13.56 -9.09
N HIS A 481 -6.30 13.59 -8.74
CA HIS A 481 -5.83 12.98 -7.51
C HIS A 481 -6.37 13.72 -6.28
N LEU A 482 -6.62 12.99 -5.21
CA LEU A 482 -7.10 13.49 -3.91
C LEU A 482 -6.05 13.39 -2.82
N GLY A 483 -5.22 12.37 -2.89
CA GLY A 483 -4.17 12.08 -1.93
C GLY A 483 -3.54 10.72 -2.17
N MET A 484 -2.55 10.40 -1.33
CA MET A 484 -1.85 9.13 -1.41
C MET A 484 -1.62 8.53 -0.03
N THR A 485 -1.37 7.23 -0.02
CA THR A 485 -0.80 6.47 1.09
C THR A 485 0.42 5.70 0.62
N ASN A 486 1.40 5.48 1.50
CA ASN A 486 2.60 4.75 1.14
C ASN A 486 2.92 3.63 2.14
N CYS A 487 3.63 2.60 1.65
CA CYS A 487 4.26 1.60 2.48
C CYS A 487 5.77 1.57 2.16
N LEU A 488 6.59 1.97 3.11
CA LEU A 488 8.03 2.15 2.93
C LEU A 488 8.74 0.88 3.39
N ASN A 489 9.03 -0.04 2.45
CA ASN A 489 9.72 -1.30 2.75
C ASN A 489 11.22 -1.15 2.49
N PHE A 490 12.01 -1.21 3.55
CA PHE A 490 13.46 -1.04 3.50
C PHE A 490 14.17 -2.05 4.41
N PRO A 491 15.48 -2.26 4.18
CA PRO A 491 16.33 -3.06 5.07
C PRO A 491 16.51 -2.42 6.46
N SER A 492 17.52 -2.88 7.21
CA SER A 492 17.81 -2.37 8.55
C SER A 492 18.25 -0.89 8.53
N PRO A 493 17.66 -0.02 9.36
CA PRO A 493 18.08 1.37 9.49
C PRO A 493 19.44 1.49 10.24
N GLU A 494 19.92 0.43 10.86
CA GLU A 494 21.19 0.40 11.59
C GLU A 494 22.41 0.40 10.66
N ASN A 495 22.23 0.02 9.40
CA ASN A 495 23.25 0.15 8.37
C ASN A 495 23.23 1.57 7.78
N PRO A 496 24.31 2.36 7.91
CA PRO A 496 24.33 3.75 7.48
C PRO A 496 24.08 3.95 5.98
N GLU A 497 24.51 3.03 5.11
CA GLU A 497 24.30 3.10 3.67
C GLU A 497 22.82 2.82 3.34
N GLN A 498 22.20 1.84 3.99
CA GLN A 498 20.78 1.52 3.82
C GLN A 498 19.88 2.62 4.37
N PHE A 499 20.23 3.23 5.50
CA PHE A 499 19.49 4.37 6.05
C PHE A 499 19.61 5.62 5.17
N TRP A 500 20.76 5.81 4.51
CA TRP A 500 20.89 6.86 3.51
C TRP A 500 19.96 6.62 2.31
N GLU A 501 19.91 5.39 1.78
CA GLU A 501 19.00 5.02 0.67
C GLU A 501 17.54 5.24 1.06
N PHE A 502 17.14 4.88 2.29
CA PHE A 502 15.83 5.15 2.83
C PHE A 502 15.54 6.66 2.89
N SER A 503 16.48 7.43 3.43
CA SER A 503 16.34 8.89 3.59
C SER A 503 16.19 9.60 2.25
N GLU A 504 17.00 9.24 1.25
CA GLU A 504 16.92 9.83 -0.09
C GLU A 504 15.65 9.43 -0.83
N ALA A 505 15.18 8.18 -0.71
CA ALA A 505 13.92 7.75 -1.29
C ALA A 505 12.72 8.52 -0.69
N VAL A 506 12.69 8.72 0.63
CA VAL A 506 11.65 9.51 1.31
C VAL A 506 11.68 10.98 0.86
N LYS A 507 12.87 11.58 0.71
CA LYS A 507 13.00 12.94 0.18
C LYS A 507 12.42 13.04 -1.23
N GLY A 508 12.77 12.11 -2.12
CA GLY A 508 12.25 12.09 -3.49
C GLY A 508 10.72 11.98 -3.55
N LEU A 509 10.14 11.07 -2.74
CA LEU A 509 8.69 10.94 -2.59
C LEU A 509 8.05 12.24 -2.10
N ALA A 510 8.60 12.84 -1.05
CA ALA A 510 8.06 14.06 -0.42
C ALA A 510 8.16 15.27 -1.36
N ASP A 511 9.24 15.39 -2.12
CA ASP A 511 9.41 16.47 -3.12
C ASP A 511 8.36 16.33 -4.22
N CYS A 512 8.17 15.14 -4.77
CA CYS A 512 7.12 14.89 -5.77
C CYS A 512 5.72 15.21 -5.23
N CYS A 513 5.42 14.83 -3.98
CA CYS A 513 4.15 15.17 -3.32
C CYS A 513 3.94 16.69 -3.24
N ARG A 514 4.98 17.44 -2.91
CA ARG A 514 4.92 18.92 -2.87
C ARG A 514 4.75 19.53 -4.25
N ASP A 515 5.58 19.10 -5.21
CA ASP A 515 5.57 19.61 -6.58
C ASP A 515 4.22 19.43 -7.28
N LEU A 516 3.54 18.30 -6.98
CA LEU A 516 2.27 17.93 -7.58
C LEU A 516 1.07 18.19 -6.66
N SER A 517 1.28 18.84 -5.51
CA SER A 517 0.22 19.16 -4.53
C SER A 517 -0.63 17.95 -4.14
N CYS A 518 0.01 16.78 -3.96
CA CYS A 518 -0.66 15.55 -3.54
C CYS A 518 -0.40 15.27 -2.05
N PRO A 519 -1.39 15.42 -1.16
CA PRO A 519 -1.18 15.20 0.27
C PRO A 519 -0.99 13.71 0.60
N VAL A 520 -0.15 13.45 1.61
CA VAL A 520 0.02 12.13 2.22
C VAL A 520 -0.93 12.05 3.40
N VAL A 521 -1.95 11.21 3.31
CA VAL A 521 -3.03 11.15 4.31
C VAL A 521 -2.88 9.99 5.29
N SER A 522 -2.14 8.96 4.90
CA SER A 522 -1.80 7.80 5.73
C SER A 522 -0.52 7.14 5.22
N GLY A 523 -0.02 6.15 5.92
CA GLY A 523 1.15 5.39 5.48
C GLY A 523 1.60 4.38 6.54
N ASN A 524 2.58 3.55 6.14
CA ASN A 524 3.22 2.55 6.97
C ASN A 524 4.72 2.49 6.65
N VAL A 525 5.54 2.12 7.62
CA VAL A 525 6.97 1.86 7.42
C VAL A 525 7.29 0.47 7.90
N SER A 526 7.92 -0.31 7.02
CA SER A 526 8.44 -1.64 7.30
C SER A 526 9.95 -1.64 7.11
N LEU A 527 10.68 -1.69 8.21
CA LEU A 527 12.15 -1.80 8.24
C LEU A 527 12.57 -3.23 8.60
N TYR A 528 13.86 -3.51 8.58
CA TYR A 528 14.44 -4.83 8.87
C TYR A 528 13.99 -5.93 7.89
N ASN A 529 13.66 -5.57 6.64
CA ASN A 529 13.35 -6.56 5.62
C ASN A 529 14.62 -7.21 5.08
N GLU A 530 15.17 -8.09 5.90
CA GLU A 530 16.40 -8.84 5.65
C GLU A 530 16.24 -10.28 6.13
N THR A 531 16.96 -11.20 5.50
CA THR A 531 17.00 -12.60 5.90
C THR A 531 18.43 -13.13 5.76
N ALA A 532 19.05 -13.54 6.87
CA ALA A 532 20.41 -14.07 6.91
C ALA A 532 21.44 -13.16 6.19
N GLY A 533 21.40 -11.86 6.47
CA GLY A 533 22.27 -10.84 5.90
C GLY A 533 21.98 -10.48 4.44
N ARG A 534 20.89 -10.95 3.87
CA ARG A 534 20.42 -10.57 2.51
C ARG A 534 19.27 -9.61 2.59
N SER A 535 19.50 -8.40 2.14
CA SER A 535 18.52 -7.31 2.16
C SER A 535 17.62 -7.32 0.91
N ILE A 536 16.37 -6.90 1.07
CA ILE A 536 15.53 -6.54 -0.06
C ILE A 536 16.07 -5.28 -0.75
N PRO A 537 15.69 -5.00 -2.01
CA PRO A 537 15.96 -3.69 -2.60
C PRO A 537 15.09 -2.62 -1.92
N PRO A 538 15.52 -1.33 -1.91
CA PRO A 538 14.67 -0.22 -1.50
C PRO A 538 13.33 -0.25 -2.24
N THR A 539 12.23 -0.49 -1.53
CA THR A 539 10.91 -0.74 -2.13
C THR A 539 9.84 0.15 -1.51
N PRO A 540 9.87 1.47 -1.77
CA PRO A 540 8.72 2.30 -1.45
C PRO A 540 7.55 1.94 -2.36
N LEU A 541 6.40 1.61 -1.78
CA LEU A 541 5.15 1.41 -2.48
C LEU A 541 4.24 2.61 -2.25
N VAL A 542 3.61 3.10 -3.31
CA VAL A 542 2.67 4.23 -3.28
C VAL A 542 1.34 3.79 -3.85
N CYS A 543 0.27 4.11 -3.12
CA CYS A 543 -1.11 4.00 -3.58
C CYS A 543 -1.72 5.39 -3.69
N SER A 544 -2.09 5.80 -4.89
CA SER A 544 -2.71 7.09 -5.16
C SER A 544 -4.20 6.93 -5.43
N VAL A 545 -5.00 7.82 -4.86
CA VAL A 545 -6.46 7.85 -4.98
C VAL A 545 -6.88 9.15 -5.67
N GLY A 546 -7.78 9.03 -6.64
CA GLY A 546 -8.34 10.16 -7.37
C GLY A 546 -9.83 10.00 -7.64
N ILE A 547 -10.45 11.07 -8.12
CA ILE A 547 -11.89 11.15 -8.37
C ILE A 547 -12.19 11.55 -9.83
N ILE A 548 -13.17 10.90 -10.43
CA ILE A 548 -13.80 11.30 -11.70
C ILE A 548 -15.24 11.68 -11.37
N GLU A 549 -15.64 12.89 -11.69
CA GLU A 549 -16.99 13.38 -11.43
C GLU A 549 -18.04 12.59 -12.22
N ALA A 550 -19.24 12.44 -11.66
CA ALA A 550 -20.35 11.66 -12.25
C ALA A 550 -20.75 12.10 -13.67
N SER A 551 -20.49 13.36 -14.03
CA SER A 551 -20.70 13.92 -15.38
C SER A 551 -19.68 13.43 -16.42
N CYS A 552 -18.57 12.85 -15.97
CA CYS A 552 -17.46 12.40 -16.82
C CYS A 552 -17.45 10.87 -16.95
N SER A 553 -16.91 10.38 -18.05
CA SER A 553 -16.66 8.95 -18.26
C SER A 553 -15.17 8.69 -18.21
N PRO A 554 -14.71 7.59 -17.60
CA PRO A 554 -13.31 7.26 -17.59
C PRO A 554 -12.79 6.94 -18.99
N LEU A 555 -11.57 7.35 -19.29
CA LEU A 555 -10.84 6.93 -20.48
C LEU A 555 -10.02 5.68 -20.12
N LEU A 556 -10.41 4.55 -20.70
CA LEU A 556 -9.86 3.24 -20.35
C LEU A 556 -8.93 2.68 -21.44
N PRO A 557 -7.97 1.82 -21.09
CA PRO A 557 -7.18 1.07 -22.06
C PRO A 557 -8.00 -0.05 -22.73
N GLY A 558 -7.48 -0.58 -23.85
CA GLY A 558 -8.04 -1.76 -24.50
C GLY A 558 -9.29 -1.49 -25.37
N ASN A 559 -9.49 -0.28 -25.82
CA ASN A 559 -10.66 0.12 -26.62
C ASN A 559 -10.27 0.73 -27.97
N TRP A 560 -9.23 0.20 -28.62
CA TRP A 560 -8.84 0.62 -29.96
C TRP A 560 -9.94 0.35 -30.98
N LYS A 561 -10.07 1.25 -31.94
CA LYS A 561 -10.96 1.08 -33.08
C LYS A 561 -10.17 1.16 -34.38
N LYS A 562 -10.57 0.38 -35.36
CA LYS A 562 -9.93 0.41 -36.69
C LYS A 562 -9.99 1.82 -37.27
N GLY A 563 -8.83 2.35 -37.64
CA GLY A 563 -8.69 3.68 -38.22
C GLY A 563 -8.35 4.77 -37.19
N ASP A 564 -8.22 4.45 -35.89
CA ASP A 564 -7.72 5.39 -34.90
C ASP A 564 -6.24 5.69 -35.14
N PHE A 565 -5.88 6.95 -35.00
CA PHE A 565 -4.48 7.39 -35.04
C PHE A 565 -3.83 7.18 -33.67
N LEU A 566 -2.64 6.60 -33.66
CA LEU A 566 -1.88 6.42 -32.43
C LEU A 566 -0.96 7.62 -32.21
N PHE A 567 -1.07 8.19 -31.01
CA PHE A 567 -0.24 9.30 -30.56
C PHE A 567 0.59 8.91 -29.35
N LEU A 568 1.91 9.09 -29.46
CA LEU A 568 2.81 9.14 -28.32
C LEU A 568 2.82 10.55 -27.77
N VAL A 569 2.47 10.69 -26.51
CA VAL A 569 2.51 11.95 -25.76
C VAL A 569 3.63 11.85 -24.73
N GLY A 570 4.40 12.91 -24.56
CA GLY A 570 5.55 12.96 -23.66
C GLY A 570 6.88 12.79 -24.40
N MET A 571 7.96 12.72 -23.62
CA MET A 571 9.31 12.63 -24.15
C MET A 571 9.50 11.37 -25.00
N GLU A 572 10.13 11.50 -26.18
CA GLU A 572 10.45 10.33 -27.03
C GLU A 572 11.49 9.44 -26.35
N ASN A 573 12.49 10.05 -25.71
CA ASN A 573 13.52 9.35 -24.97
C ASN A 573 13.22 9.39 -23.47
N ALA A 574 13.19 8.23 -22.86
CA ALA A 574 13.08 8.06 -21.42
C ALA A 574 14.33 7.31 -20.91
N SER A 575 14.26 6.70 -19.75
CA SER A 575 15.41 6.05 -19.12
C SER A 575 15.43 4.55 -19.40
N ILE A 576 16.55 4.03 -19.84
CA ILE A 576 16.84 2.59 -19.84
C ILE A 576 17.31 2.11 -18.45
N PRO A 577 18.16 2.86 -17.72
CA PRO A 577 18.53 2.53 -16.35
C PRO A 577 17.33 2.25 -15.45
N GLY A 578 17.31 1.09 -14.81
CA GLY A 578 16.24 0.63 -13.92
C GLY A 578 14.97 0.14 -14.62
N SER A 579 14.96 0.05 -15.95
CA SER A 579 13.81 -0.47 -16.71
C SER A 579 13.68 -1.99 -16.67
N HIS A 580 12.49 -2.50 -17.01
CA HIS A 580 12.26 -3.93 -17.22
C HIS A 580 13.15 -4.49 -18.34
N PHE A 581 13.43 -3.68 -19.37
CA PHE A 581 14.34 -4.07 -20.44
C PHE A 581 15.74 -4.36 -19.89
N GLN A 582 16.24 -3.49 -19.03
CA GLN A 582 17.56 -3.67 -18.42
C GLN A 582 17.57 -4.87 -17.48
N LYS A 583 16.56 -5.04 -16.63
CA LYS A 583 16.46 -6.14 -15.67
C LYS A 583 16.31 -7.51 -16.33
N PHE A 584 15.37 -7.65 -17.26
CA PHE A 584 14.97 -8.97 -17.78
C PHE A 584 15.61 -9.33 -19.12
N PHE A 585 15.92 -8.36 -19.96
CA PHE A 585 16.51 -8.60 -21.26
C PHE A 585 18.04 -8.48 -21.23
N LEU A 586 18.56 -7.36 -20.68
CA LEU A 586 20.02 -7.17 -20.52
C LEU A 586 20.58 -7.93 -19.33
N LYS A 587 19.76 -8.26 -18.33
CA LYS A 587 20.13 -8.95 -17.08
C LYS A 587 21.22 -8.19 -16.28
N HIS A 588 21.21 -6.88 -16.36
CA HIS A 588 22.17 -6.00 -15.70
C HIS A 588 21.50 -4.67 -15.38
N LEU A 589 21.58 -4.25 -14.10
CA LEU A 589 21.04 -2.97 -13.64
C LEU A 589 22.17 -1.99 -13.41
N SER A 590 22.19 -0.89 -14.15
CA SER A 590 23.19 0.16 -14.01
C SER A 590 22.78 1.44 -14.71
N GLY A 591 23.51 2.52 -14.46
CA GLY A 591 23.27 3.81 -15.09
C GLY A 591 22.41 4.73 -14.25
N ARG A 592 22.27 5.95 -14.71
CA ARG A 592 21.59 7.01 -13.98
C ARG A 592 20.17 7.19 -14.51
N PRO A 593 19.11 6.99 -13.67
CA PRO A 593 17.72 7.22 -14.04
C PRO A 593 17.46 8.69 -14.43
N LEU A 594 16.32 8.97 -15.09
CA LEU A 594 15.91 10.33 -15.42
C LEU A 594 15.82 11.23 -14.18
N PRO A 595 16.23 12.50 -14.29
CA PRO A 595 15.97 13.48 -13.24
C PRO A 595 14.47 13.82 -13.17
N PRO A 596 13.95 14.23 -12.00
CA PRO A 596 12.60 14.78 -11.86
C PRO A 596 12.34 15.95 -12.82
N SER A 597 11.11 16.04 -13.28
CA SER A 597 10.64 17.15 -14.12
C SER A 597 9.24 17.61 -13.70
N PRO A 598 9.14 18.36 -12.57
CA PRO A 598 7.85 18.75 -11.97
C PRO A 598 6.91 19.45 -12.94
N GLN A 599 7.43 20.39 -13.74
CA GLN A 599 6.64 21.15 -14.71
C GLN A 599 6.04 20.25 -15.79
N MET A 600 6.80 19.25 -16.28
CA MET A 600 6.27 18.30 -17.26
C MET A 600 5.18 17.42 -16.69
N GLU A 601 5.30 17.00 -15.43
CA GLU A 601 4.26 16.20 -14.77
C GLU A 601 2.98 17.02 -14.58
N ALA A 602 3.09 18.28 -14.12
CA ALA A 602 1.95 19.18 -13.95
C ALA A 602 1.25 19.48 -15.29
N ASP A 603 2.04 19.79 -16.33
CA ASP A 603 1.53 20.03 -17.67
C ASP A 603 0.86 18.79 -18.30
N PHE A 604 1.42 17.61 -18.03
CA PHE A 604 0.85 16.34 -18.47
C PHE A 604 -0.50 16.07 -17.78
N MET A 605 -0.55 16.24 -16.45
CA MET A 605 -1.75 16.07 -15.66
C MET A 605 -2.92 16.88 -16.22
N GLU A 606 -2.72 18.18 -16.41
CA GLU A 606 -3.77 19.08 -16.90
C GLU A 606 -4.33 18.62 -18.25
N ARG A 607 -3.44 18.31 -19.21
CA ARG A 607 -3.82 17.90 -20.56
C ARG A 607 -4.45 16.50 -20.60
N ALA A 608 -3.95 15.56 -19.80
CA ALA A 608 -4.49 14.20 -19.74
C ALA A 608 -5.92 14.21 -19.19
N VAL A 609 -6.17 14.89 -18.08
CA VAL A 609 -7.51 15.05 -17.50
C VAL A 609 -8.46 15.77 -18.49
N MET A 610 -7.99 16.83 -19.16
CA MET A 610 -8.78 17.52 -20.18
C MET A 610 -9.09 16.63 -21.38
N THR A 611 -8.15 15.79 -21.82
CA THR A 611 -8.32 14.84 -22.93
C THR A 611 -9.45 13.86 -22.63
N ALA A 612 -9.46 13.29 -21.42
CA ALA A 612 -10.52 12.38 -20.98
C ALA A 612 -11.87 13.10 -20.84
N ALA A 613 -11.89 14.27 -20.19
CA ALA A 613 -13.12 15.06 -19.99
C ALA A 613 -13.79 15.45 -21.32
N LYS A 614 -13.02 15.79 -22.33
CA LYS A 614 -13.50 16.12 -23.68
C LYS A 614 -13.75 14.89 -24.57
N LYS A 615 -13.47 13.66 -24.09
CA LYS A 615 -13.62 12.40 -24.84
C LYS A 615 -12.89 12.43 -26.19
N LEU A 616 -11.64 12.91 -26.18
CA LEU A 616 -10.87 13.11 -27.42
C LEU A 616 -10.22 11.83 -27.94
N ALA A 617 -10.04 10.80 -27.11
CA ALA A 617 -9.48 9.51 -27.49
C ALA A 617 -10.47 8.38 -27.18
N ASP A 618 -10.38 7.29 -27.93
CA ASP A 618 -11.15 6.07 -27.71
C ASP A 618 -10.47 5.14 -26.70
N SER A 619 -9.13 5.17 -26.60
CA SER A 619 -8.33 4.44 -25.63
C SER A 619 -7.10 5.24 -25.22
N ALA A 620 -6.65 5.02 -23.98
CA ALA A 620 -5.37 5.57 -23.52
C ALA A 620 -4.73 4.67 -22.45
N ILE A 621 -3.39 4.62 -22.48
CA ILE A 621 -2.59 3.91 -21.48
C ILE A 621 -1.34 4.70 -21.13
N PRO A 622 -1.03 4.92 -19.82
CA PRO A 622 0.24 5.52 -19.43
C PRO A 622 1.40 4.55 -19.76
N LEU A 623 2.56 5.08 -20.12
CA LEU A 623 3.73 4.24 -20.37
C LEU A 623 4.39 3.87 -19.02
N LEU A 624 4.21 2.64 -18.61
CA LEU A 624 4.73 2.06 -17.38
C LEU A 624 5.85 1.02 -17.69
N GLY A 625 5.87 -0.11 -16.98
CA GLY A 625 6.86 -1.16 -17.16
C GLY A 625 6.94 -1.68 -18.61
N GLY A 626 8.16 -1.69 -19.15
CA GLY A 626 8.46 -2.11 -20.51
C GLY A 626 8.20 -1.05 -21.58
N GLY A 627 7.81 0.18 -21.19
CA GLY A 627 7.70 1.35 -22.07
C GLY A 627 6.64 1.24 -23.17
N LEU A 628 6.91 1.90 -24.32
CA LEU A 628 5.99 1.99 -25.45
C LEU A 628 5.69 0.61 -26.08
N ALA A 629 6.70 -0.25 -26.19
CA ALA A 629 6.52 -1.58 -26.82
C ALA A 629 5.50 -2.43 -26.06
N ILE A 630 5.59 -2.46 -24.72
CA ILE A 630 4.65 -3.23 -23.89
C ILE A 630 3.27 -2.59 -23.88
N ALA A 631 3.16 -1.26 -23.88
CA ALA A 631 1.89 -0.56 -24.00
C ALA A 631 1.18 -0.90 -25.32
N LEU A 632 1.87 -0.84 -26.46
CA LEU A 632 1.36 -1.25 -27.76
C LEU A 632 0.90 -2.73 -27.77
N GLY A 633 1.73 -3.61 -27.20
CA GLY A 633 1.41 -5.03 -27.12
C GLY A 633 0.14 -5.29 -26.28
N LYS A 634 0.03 -4.71 -25.11
CA LYS A 634 -1.14 -4.88 -24.23
C LYS A 634 -2.41 -4.30 -24.83
N GLU A 635 -2.34 -3.11 -25.43
CA GLU A 635 -3.46 -2.49 -26.12
C GLU A 635 -3.93 -3.33 -27.31
N SER A 636 -2.99 -3.86 -28.11
CA SER A 636 -3.32 -4.75 -29.25
C SER A 636 -4.04 -6.02 -28.78
N ILE A 637 -3.54 -6.66 -27.71
CA ILE A 637 -4.14 -7.86 -27.14
C ILE A 637 -5.54 -7.57 -26.59
N ALA A 638 -5.68 -6.51 -25.79
CA ALA A 638 -6.92 -6.18 -25.14
C ALA A 638 -8.02 -5.76 -26.12
N SER A 639 -7.66 -5.02 -27.18
CA SER A 639 -8.60 -4.58 -28.22
C SER A 639 -8.87 -5.63 -29.29
N GLY A 640 -8.03 -6.68 -29.39
CA GLY A 640 -8.13 -7.68 -30.45
C GLY A 640 -7.84 -7.11 -31.86
N ILE A 641 -7.16 -5.97 -31.95
CA ILE A 641 -6.84 -5.28 -33.22
C ILE A 641 -5.36 -4.92 -33.22
N GLY A 642 -4.68 -5.18 -34.35
CA GLY A 642 -3.30 -4.81 -34.54
C GLY A 642 -3.10 -3.31 -34.81
N ALA A 643 -1.85 -2.95 -35.02
CA ALA A 643 -1.48 -1.59 -35.39
C ALA A 643 -0.23 -1.60 -36.28
N ARG A 644 -0.13 -0.59 -37.14
CA ARG A 644 1.08 -0.31 -37.90
C ARG A 644 1.74 0.95 -37.31
N ILE A 645 2.96 0.76 -36.82
CA ILE A 645 3.76 1.85 -36.25
C ILE A 645 4.72 2.36 -37.32
N SER A 646 4.68 3.65 -37.58
CA SER A 646 5.54 4.36 -38.50
C SER A 646 6.19 5.53 -37.76
N LEU A 647 7.37 5.32 -37.26
CA LEU A 647 8.11 6.28 -36.46
C LEU A 647 9.55 6.30 -36.95
N GLU A 648 10.03 7.47 -37.40
CA GLU A 648 11.44 7.70 -37.67
C GLU A 648 12.14 8.11 -36.36
N PHE A 649 13.30 7.56 -36.09
CA PHE A 649 14.00 7.71 -34.82
C PHE A 649 15.21 8.62 -34.93
N PRO A 650 15.34 9.65 -34.09
CA PRO A 650 16.58 10.40 -33.92
C PRO A 650 17.64 9.60 -33.15
N THR A 651 17.24 8.52 -32.44
CA THR A 651 18.10 7.68 -31.59
C THR A 651 17.82 6.21 -31.87
N HIS A 652 18.58 5.31 -31.22
CA HIS A 652 18.40 3.86 -31.40
C HIS A 652 16.95 3.43 -31.01
N PRO A 653 16.25 2.64 -31.87
CA PRO A 653 14.85 2.23 -31.66
C PRO A 653 14.56 1.64 -30.27
N VAL A 654 15.47 0.84 -29.74
CA VAL A 654 15.35 0.24 -28.38
C VAL A 654 15.15 1.30 -27.30
N ALA A 655 15.85 2.45 -27.39
CA ALA A 655 15.71 3.53 -26.42
C ALA A 655 14.32 4.20 -26.47
N VAL A 656 13.68 4.23 -27.63
CA VAL A 656 12.33 4.82 -27.77
C VAL A 656 11.26 3.85 -27.28
N PHE A 657 11.39 2.55 -27.63
CA PHE A 657 10.35 1.56 -27.37
C PHE A 657 10.38 0.95 -25.97
N PHE A 658 11.56 0.79 -25.37
CA PHE A 658 11.71 0.06 -24.09
C PHE A 658 12.15 0.94 -22.90
N ALA A 659 12.45 2.21 -23.16
CA ALA A 659 12.73 3.14 -22.08
C ALA A 659 11.48 3.42 -21.22
N GLU A 660 11.71 3.64 -19.94
CA GLU A 660 10.67 3.88 -18.94
C GLU A 660 10.87 5.24 -18.25
N GLY A 661 9.83 5.69 -17.53
CA GLY A 661 9.85 6.94 -16.77
C GLY A 661 9.38 8.16 -17.55
N GLY A 662 9.20 9.25 -16.82
CA GLY A 662 8.67 10.52 -17.31
C GLY A 662 7.18 10.49 -17.64
N ALA A 663 6.60 11.67 -17.77
CA ALA A 663 5.19 11.88 -18.12
C ALA A 663 4.91 11.47 -19.58
N ARG A 664 4.46 10.23 -19.78
CA ARG A 664 4.27 9.62 -21.11
C ARG A 664 3.00 8.77 -21.16
N ALA A 665 2.29 8.84 -22.29
CA ALA A 665 1.14 7.99 -22.56
C ALA A 665 0.97 7.71 -24.08
N LEU A 666 0.28 6.59 -24.36
CA LEU A 666 -0.18 6.24 -25.71
C LEU A 666 -1.69 6.50 -25.78
N TYR A 667 -2.12 7.23 -26.78
CA TYR A 667 -3.53 7.53 -27.07
C TYR A 667 -3.93 6.99 -28.43
N ALA A 668 -5.12 6.38 -28.51
CA ALA A 668 -5.80 6.05 -29.75
C ALA A 668 -6.90 7.09 -30.02
N VAL A 669 -6.72 7.89 -31.08
CA VAL A 669 -7.54 9.08 -31.34
C VAL A 669 -8.30 8.91 -32.66
N PRO A 670 -9.65 8.96 -32.67
CA PRO A 670 -10.41 8.89 -33.90
C PRO A 670 -10.15 10.12 -34.79
N ALA A 671 -10.14 9.94 -36.12
CA ALA A 671 -9.76 10.97 -37.08
C ALA A 671 -10.48 12.33 -36.85
N ARG A 672 -11.77 12.30 -36.50
CA ARG A 672 -12.56 13.50 -36.22
C ARG A 672 -12.05 14.33 -35.04
N ASN A 673 -11.38 13.70 -34.07
CA ASN A 673 -10.90 14.35 -32.85
C ASN A 673 -9.44 14.82 -32.95
N VAL A 674 -8.68 14.40 -33.98
CA VAL A 674 -7.25 14.73 -34.13
C VAL A 674 -6.98 16.24 -34.03
N PRO A 675 -7.75 17.15 -34.69
CA PRO A 675 -7.46 18.58 -34.58
C PRO A 675 -7.59 19.14 -33.18
N GLU A 676 -8.63 18.71 -32.42
CA GLU A 676 -8.84 19.18 -31.04
C GLU A 676 -7.86 18.51 -30.07
N PHE A 677 -7.54 17.23 -30.29
CA PHE A 677 -6.51 16.53 -29.52
C PHE A 677 -5.16 17.23 -29.66
N THR A 678 -4.72 17.52 -30.88
CA THR A 678 -3.45 18.23 -31.14
C THR A 678 -3.46 19.63 -30.52
N ARG A 679 -4.62 20.32 -30.52
CA ARG A 679 -4.76 21.63 -29.87
C ARG A 679 -4.63 21.53 -28.36
N THR A 680 -5.23 20.51 -27.73
CA THR A 680 -5.17 20.27 -26.29
C THR A 680 -3.72 20.02 -25.85
N TRP A 681 -2.93 19.33 -26.66
CA TRP A 681 -1.53 19.02 -26.37
C TRP A 681 -0.53 20.03 -26.96
N LYS A 682 -0.99 21.19 -27.48
CA LYS A 682 -0.09 22.21 -28.00
C LYS A 682 0.93 22.68 -26.97
N GLY A 683 2.22 22.68 -27.34
CA GLY A 683 3.33 23.06 -26.45
C GLY A 683 3.87 21.93 -25.58
N PHE A 684 3.25 20.75 -25.60
CA PHE A 684 3.75 19.53 -24.98
C PHE A 684 4.26 18.57 -26.06
N PRO A 685 5.30 17.77 -25.81
CA PRO A 685 5.78 16.78 -26.79
C PRO A 685 4.68 15.81 -27.19
N ILE A 686 4.36 15.79 -28.48
CA ILE A 686 3.33 14.91 -29.05
C ILE A 686 3.76 14.47 -30.45
N ARG A 687 3.58 13.22 -30.75
CA ARG A 687 3.90 12.65 -32.06
C ARG A 687 2.86 11.60 -32.45
N GLN A 688 2.36 11.73 -33.71
CA GLN A 688 1.59 10.64 -34.31
C GLN A 688 2.58 9.54 -34.71
N ILE A 689 2.34 8.32 -34.21
CA ILE A 689 3.28 7.21 -34.35
C ILE A 689 2.72 6.05 -35.17
N GLY A 690 1.45 6.06 -35.55
CA GLY A 690 0.88 4.94 -36.29
C GLY A 690 -0.65 4.99 -36.44
N LEU A 691 -1.17 3.88 -36.91
CA LEU A 691 -2.60 3.68 -37.20
C LEU A 691 -3.06 2.30 -36.70
N VAL A 692 -4.21 2.25 -36.06
CA VAL A 692 -4.84 1.01 -35.60
C VAL A 692 -5.49 0.28 -36.78
N GLY A 693 -5.19 -1.01 -36.91
CA GLY A 693 -5.77 -1.88 -37.92
C GLY A 693 -4.95 -3.14 -38.17
N GLY A 694 -5.59 -4.13 -38.77
CA GLY A 694 -4.98 -5.43 -39.06
C GLY A 694 -5.06 -6.43 -37.90
N ASP A 695 -4.41 -7.57 -38.06
CA ASP A 695 -4.38 -8.70 -37.15
C ASP A 695 -2.98 -8.96 -36.54
N ALA A 696 -2.07 -8.02 -36.76
CA ALA A 696 -0.70 -8.07 -36.27
C ALA A 696 -0.24 -6.70 -35.76
N LEU A 697 0.69 -6.70 -34.82
CA LEU A 697 1.45 -5.52 -34.43
C LEU A 697 2.69 -5.40 -35.31
N CYS A 698 2.72 -4.37 -36.15
CA CYS A 698 3.83 -4.07 -37.06
C CYS A 698 4.67 -2.96 -36.47
N LEU A 699 5.86 -3.29 -35.96
CA LEU A 699 6.85 -2.35 -35.47
C LEU A 699 7.82 -1.99 -36.60
N PRO A 700 8.45 -0.80 -36.55
CA PRO A 700 9.47 -0.45 -37.54
C PRO A 700 10.61 -1.46 -37.56
N GLN A 701 11.12 -1.74 -38.76
CA GLN A 701 12.28 -2.63 -39.01
C GLN A 701 12.14 -4.02 -38.36
N SER A 702 10.92 -4.46 -38.14
CA SER A 702 10.64 -5.76 -37.50
C SER A 702 9.59 -6.52 -38.30
N ASP A 703 9.62 -7.84 -38.21
CA ASP A 703 8.55 -8.68 -38.76
C ASP A 703 7.23 -8.43 -38.03
N PRO A 704 6.09 -8.46 -38.74
CA PRO A 704 4.78 -8.35 -38.15
C PRO A 704 4.56 -9.44 -37.08
N ILE A 705 4.14 -9.06 -35.89
CA ILE A 705 3.84 -9.99 -34.80
C ILE A 705 2.34 -10.27 -34.79
N PRO A 706 1.87 -11.48 -35.18
CA PRO A 706 0.47 -11.84 -35.07
C PRO A 706 -0.05 -11.71 -33.64
N LEU A 707 -1.28 -11.20 -33.47
CA LEU A 707 -1.86 -10.99 -32.15
C LEU A 707 -1.91 -12.27 -31.30
N GLN A 708 -2.11 -13.43 -31.94
CA GLN A 708 -2.12 -14.73 -31.26
C GLN A 708 -0.76 -15.06 -30.63
N ILE A 709 0.35 -14.78 -31.34
CA ILE A 709 1.72 -14.98 -30.81
C ILE A 709 1.98 -14.04 -29.63
N LEU A 710 1.58 -12.80 -29.78
CA LEU A 710 1.73 -11.79 -28.72
C LEU A 710 0.92 -12.16 -27.48
N ALA A 711 -0.33 -12.59 -27.65
CA ALA A 711 -1.20 -13.02 -26.57
C ALA A 711 -0.69 -14.29 -25.87
N ASN A 712 -0.18 -15.27 -26.63
CA ASN A 712 0.41 -16.47 -26.05
C ASN A 712 1.65 -16.13 -25.21
N ALA A 713 2.54 -15.28 -25.71
CA ALA A 713 3.71 -14.81 -24.97
C ALA A 713 3.31 -14.11 -23.66
N TRP A 714 2.29 -13.25 -23.71
CA TRP A 714 1.79 -12.54 -22.52
C TRP A 714 1.17 -13.48 -21.48
N LYS A 715 0.43 -14.51 -21.94
CA LYS A 715 -0.18 -15.51 -21.06
C LYS A 715 0.84 -16.52 -20.52
N GLY A 716 2.02 -16.63 -21.12
CA GLY A 716 3.03 -17.63 -20.79
C GLY A 716 2.63 -19.04 -21.26
N ALA A 717 1.92 -19.10 -22.39
CA ALA A 717 1.45 -20.36 -23.02
C ALA A 717 2.36 -20.80 -24.16
#